data_b6b579ef1c8e8f17a6310baba667fdaa
#
_entry.id   b6b579ef1c8e8f17a6310baba667fdaa
#
_cell.length_a   1.000
_cell.length_b   1.000
_cell.length_c   1.000
_cell.angle_alpha   90.00
_cell.angle_beta   90.00
_cell.angle_gamma   90.00
#
_symmetry.space_group_name_H-M   'P 1'
#
loop_
_entity.id
_entity.type
_entity.pdbx_description
1 polymer ?
#
loop_
_entity_poly.entity_id
_entity_poly.type
_entity_poly.pdbx_seq_one_letter_code
_entity_poly.pdbx_strand_id
1 'polypeptide(L)'
;MRISITALCLLFIAGSCTETTKSPVDWLIDGSGYVSSVKETDNRLIMTNGLISRTFSLSPDGATIGFSNIIKGTELLRSVKPEAIVTINGYPMKIGGLTGQPVSNYLTDEWISLMKPDTISPFVLTAHKTGEILPRFDWKKRLEWMPKDLPWPPRGKSVDFTFSARKYISVSEGLEVTVHYEIYDGIPLICKWISVVNNTGHEIIINSFISEILAFTEAESAVGDKNNWILPDIYVETDYAFGGSMSSESCFEKSVWWVPDPDYKTIVNYNRIQPSLLECRPVTGPSERVSPGGSFSSFRTWILVNDSSNRERNGLAQRKMYRTIAPWITENPVFMHLRNADTASIKNAVDQCIETGFEKIILSFGSGFNIEDTSISNLNRFKELTDYAHRRGITLGGYSLLASRKIGGGHDVVMPPGRQPVFGNSPCLGSSWGEEYFRKLYRFIKYTGFDNFEHDGSYPGDVCASNMHPGHLGYEDSQWKQFRVITDFYKWCRGRGVYLTVPDWYFLNGSSKTGMGYRESNWSLPRRQQEIIERQNIFDGTWEKTPSMGWMHVPLVEYQGGGSEATIEPLKEHLPHYGQRLADLFGAGVQAAWRGNRLYDAPETLELVKKWVSFYKKHRTILDADIIHVRRPDGKDIDAILHADPANEEKGLLMIYNPLDHPVRKDLKVNIYYTGLSKFAVISENDKPGHRYRIDRNYEIILPVNIEANGESWYIIK
;
A
#
# COMPACT_ATOMS: atom_id res chain seq x y z
N MET A 1 -28.32 86.17 21.67
CA MET A 1 -29.23 85.13 21.20
C MET A 1 -28.41 83.82 21.06
N ARG A 2 -28.43 82.98 22.06
CA ARG A 2 -27.63 81.71 22.09
C ARG A 2 -28.52 80.58 21.59
N ILE A 3 -28.11 79.91 20.54
CA ILE A 3 -28.79 78.71 20.03
C ILE A 3 -27.98 77.51 20.51
N SER A 4 -28.58 76.68 21.38
CA SER A 4 -28.02 75.39 21.79
C SER A 4 -28.38 74.34 20.76
N ILE A 5 -27.39 73.65 20.26
CA ILE A 5 -27.53 72.46 19.41
C ILE A 5 -27.28 71.24 20.30
N THR A 6 -28.36 70.44 20.55
CA THR A 6 -28.27 69.17 21.25
C THR A 6 -27.93 68.08 20.25
N ALA A 7 -26.73 67.50 20.38
CA ALA A 7 -26.30 66.36 19.56
C ALA A 7 -26.81 65.03 20.20
N LEU A 8 -27.61 64.29 19.45
CA LEU A 8 -28.15 63.00 19.83
C LEU A 8 -27.11 61.92 19.35
N CYS A 9 -26.35 61.35 20.30
CA CYS A 9 -25.48 60.22 20.03
C CYS A 9 -26.28 58.91 19.96
N LEU A 10 -26.47 58.37 18.76
CA LEU A 10 -26.93 56.98 18.54
C LEU A 10 -25.75 56.05 18.71
N LEU A 11 -25.76 55.27 19.82
CA LEU A 11 -24.85 54.15 20.02
C LEU A 11 -25.31 52.99 19.11
N PHE A 12 -24.61 52.73 18.05
CA PHE A 12 -24.66 51.47 17.33
C PHE A 12 -23.85 50.44 18.12
N ILE A 13 -24.55 49.53 18.82
CA ILE A 13 -23.93 48.32 19.36
C ILE A 13 -23.76 47.36 18.15
N ALA A 14 -22.59 47.37 17.54
CA ALA A 14 -22.18 46.33 16.61
C ALA A 14 -21.89 45.06 17.43
N GLY A 15 -22.87 44.17 17.52
CA GLY A 15 -22.64 42.80 17.96
C GLY A 15 -21.75 42.09 16.97
N SER A 16 -20.42 42.11 17.17
CA SER A 16 -19.54 41.17 16.49
C SER A 16 -19.82 39.78 17.04
N CYS A 17 -20.61 39.00 16.28
CA CYS A 17 -20.54 37.55 16.38
C CYS A 17 -19.13 37.16 15.92
N THR A 18 -18.21 37.01 16.87
CA THR A 18 -17.00 36.23 16.60
C THR A 18 -17.47 34.77 16.47
N GLU A 19 -17.70 34.33 15.23
CA GLU A 19 -17.60 32.92 14.93
C GLU A 19 -16.21 32.49 15.40
N THR A 20 -16.14 31.79 16.50
CA THR A 20 -14.97 31.03 16.88
C THR A 20 -14.78 29.97 15.80
N THR A 21 -13.99 30.28 14.78
CA THR A 21 -13.50 29.31 13.83
C THR A 21 -12.74 28.27 14.67
N LYS A 22 -13.39 27.13 14.94
CA LYS A 22 -12.70 25.98 15.52
C LYS A 22 -11.50 25.72 14.62
N SER A 23 -10.30 25.68 15.20
CA SER A 23 -9.11 25.22 14.46
C SER A 23 -9.47 23.92 13.74
N PRO A 24 -9.13 23.77 12.45
CA PRO A 24 -9.44 22.57 11.71
C PRO A 24 -8.88 21.35 12.46
N VAL A 25 -9.70 20.33 12.61
CA VAL A 25 -9.30 19.08 13.26
C VAL A 25 -8.21 18.43 12.40
N ASP A 26 -7.17 17.90 13.04
CA ASP A 26 -6.14 17.16 12.33
C ASP A 26 -6.76 15.99 11.55
N TRP A 27 -6.55 15.98 10.24
CA TRP A 27 -7.13 14.98 9.33
C TRP A 27 -6.67 13.53 9.61
N LEU A 28 -5.53 13.34 10.29
CA LEU A 28 -5.10 12.01 10.77
C LEU A 28 -5.92 11.56 11.98
N ILE A 29 -6.43 12.49 12.78
CA ILE A 29 -7.31 12.19 13.92
C ILE A 29 -8.77 12.04 13.45
N ASP A 30 -9.26 13.00 12.66
CA ASP A 30 -10.60 12.95 12.07
C ASP A 30 -10.61 13.59 10.67
N GLY A 31 -10.63 12.74 9.66
CA GLY A 31 -10.70 13.15 8.25
C GLY A 31 -12.13 13.44 7.75
N SER A 32 -13.17 13.21 8.55
CA SER A 32 -14.57 13.25 8.08
C SER A 32 -15.03 14.60 7.56
N GLY A 33 -14.42 15.70 8.02
CA GLY A 33 -14.70 17.04 7.55
C GLY A 33 -14.11 17.41 6.20
N TYR A 34 -13.21 16.59 5.65
CA TYR A 34 -12.49 16.85 4.41
C TYR A 34 -13.10 16.08 3.24
N VAL A 35 -14.13 16.68 2.62
CA VAL A 35 -14.94 16.04 1.57
C VAL A 35 -14.53 16.56 0.18
N SER A 36 -14.35 15.65 -0.75
CA SER A 36 -13.96 15.93 -2.12
C SER A 36 -15.05 16.69 -2.89
N SER A 37 -14.64 17.68 -3.64
CA SER A 37 -15.50 18.45 -4.54
C SER A 37 -14.80 18.80 -5.84
N VAL A 38 -15.58 18.98 -6.89
CA VAL A 38 -15.14 19.48 -8.17
C VAL A 38 -15.95 20.72 -8.48
N LYS A 39 -15.27 21.84 -8.77
CA LYS A 39 -15.91 23.11 -9.09
C LYS A 39 -15.37 23.61 -10.41
N GLU A 40 -16.26 24.06 -11.26
CA GLU A 40 -15.92 24.74 -12.52
C GLU A 40 -16.22 26.22 -12.38
N THR A 41 -15.27 27.05 -12.72
CA THR A 41 -15.39 28.51 -12.71
C THR A 41 -14.67 29.07 -13.94
N ASP A 42 -15.36 29.85 -14.76
CA ASP A 42 -14.87 30.38 -16.03
C ASP A 42 -14.28 29.26 -16.92
N ASN A 43 -12.97 29.28 -17.18
CA ASN A 43 -12.26 28.30 -17.99
C ASN A 43 -11.37 27.38 -17.12
N ARG A 44 -11.67 27.23 -15.83
CA ARG A 44 -10.89 26.42 -14.88
C ARG A 44 -11.77 25.38 -14.19
N LEU A 45 -11.20 24.22 -13.96
CA LEU A 45 -11.81 23.18 -13.12
C LEU A 45 -10.89 22.92 -11.91
N ILE A 46 -11.47 22.93 -10.72
CA ILE A 46 -10.74 22.74 -9.45
C ILE A 46 -11.26 21.49 -8.77
N MET A 47 -10.37 20.50 -8.58
CA MET A 47 -10.59 19.35 -7.71
C MET A 47 -9.97 19.63 -6.35
N THR A 48 -10.72 19.50 -5.27
CA THR A 48 -10.21 19.69 -3.91
C THR A 48 -10.98 18.85 -2.89
N ASN A 49 -10.31 18.48 -1.80
CA ASN A 49 -10.94 17.91 -0.61
C ASN A 49 -10.67 18.73 0.65
N GLY A 50 -10.15 19.97 0.48
CA GLY A 50 -9.79 20.83 1.60
C GLY A 50 -8.39 20.58 2.19
N LEU A 51 -7.72 19.47 1.83
CA LEU A 51 -6.34 19.17 2.21
C LEU A 51 -5.37 19.49 1.06
N ILE A 52 -5.77 19.15 -0.14
CA ILE A 52 -5.06 19.47 -1.40
C ILE A 52 -6.03 20.00 -2.42
N SER A 53 -5.50 20.68 -3.45
CA SER A 53 -6.25 21.01 -4.66
C SER A 53 -5.41 20.86 -5.91
N ARG A 54 -6.03 20.39 -7.00
CA ARG A 54 -5.45 20.41 -8.35
C ARG A 54 -6.36 21.22 -9.26
N THR A 55 -5.77 22.21 -9.92
CA THR A 55 -6.47 23.15 -10.79
C THR A 55 -6.09 22.89 -12.24
N PHE A 56 -7.09 22.83 -13.09
CA PHE A 56 -6.94 22.59 -14.52
C PHE A 56 -7.44 23.78 -15.34
N SER A 57 -6.75 24.09 -16.42
CA SER A 57 -7.27 24.91 -17.51
C SER A 57 -8.19 24.05 -18.38
N LEU A 58 -9.32 24.60 -18.79
CA LEU A 58 -10.21 23.99 -19.78
C LEU A 58 -10.08 24.67 -21.16
N SER A 59 -9.61 25.91 -21.16
CA SER A 59 -9.38 26.73 -22.37
C SER A 59 -8.11 27.57 -22.15
N PRO A 60 -7.21 27.65 -23.13
CA PRO A 60 -7.37 27.26 -24.54
C PRO A 60 -7.12 25.77 -24.80
N ASP A 61 -6.65 24.99 -23.81
CA ASP A 61 -6.53 23.52 -23.84
C ASP A 61 -6.49 22.97 -22.43
N GLY A 62 -6.66 21.65 -22.28
CA GLY A 62 -6.60 20.94 -21.00
C GLY A 62 -5.17 20.88 -20.46
N ALA A 63 -4.95 21.41 -19.26
CA ALA A 63 -3.64 21.39 -18.60
C ALA A 63 -3.77 21.57 -17.10
N THR A 64 -2.92 20.88 -16.32
CA THR A 64 -2.71 21.19 -14.90
C THR A 64 -1.98 22.54 -14.79
N ILE A 65 -2.62 23.50 -14.11
CA ILE A 65 -2.10 24.86 -13.90
C ILE A 65 -1.91 25.22 -12.43
N GLY A 66 -2.19 24.31 -11.51
CA GLY A 66 -1.95 24.44 -10.08
C GLY A 66 -2.05 23.11 -9.38
N PHE A 67 -1.23 22.88 -8.36
CA PHE A 67 -1.29 21.75 -7.46
C PHE A 67 -0.83 22.20 -6.07
N SER A 68 -1.78 22.42 -5.17
CA SER A 68 -1.52 23.08 -3.89
C SER A 68 -1.67 22.13 -2.71
N ASN A 69 -0.74 22.22 -1.77
CA ASN A 69 -0.88 21.70 -0.42
C ASN A 69 -1.60 22.77 0.43
N ILE A 70 -2.91 22.57 0.66
CA ILE A 70 -3.74 23.56 1.38
C ILE A 70 -3.35 23.60 2.86
N ILE A 71 -2.93 22.47 3.44
CA ILE A 71 -2.56 22.37 4.85
C ILE A 71 -1.34 23.26 5.15
N LYS A 72 -0.33 23.23 4.27
CA LYS A 72 0.87 24.06 4.37
C LYS A 72 0.69 25.46 3.75
N GLY A 73 -0.34 25.66 2.93
CA GLY A 73 -0.53 26.88 2.16
C GLY A 73 0.55 27.08 1.09
N THR A 74 1.04 25.97 0.49
CA THR A 74 2.13 26.02 -0.50
C THR A 74 1.68 25.50 -1.86
N GLU A 75 2.20 26.13 -2.94
CA GLU A 75 2.04 25.64 -4.30
C GLU A 75 3.16 24.63 -4.63
N LEU A 76 2.79 23.51 -5.19
CA LEU A 76 3.72 22.43 -5.55
C LEU A 76 4.15 22.50 -7.03
N LEU A 77 3.35 23.15 -7.89
CA LEU A 77 3.61 23.22 -9.31
C LEU A 77 4.40 24.49 -9.66
N ARG A 78 5.57 24.35 -10.29
CA ARG A 78 6.37 25.48 -10.79
C ARG A 78 6.23 25.73 -12.30
N SER A 79 5.78 24.72 -13.06
CA SER A 79 5.69 24.82 -14.51
C SER A 79 4.60 23.92 -15.09
N VAL A 80 3.90 24.43 -16.10
CA VAL A 80 2.90 23.66 -16.84
C VAL A 80 3.60 22.68 -17.77
N LYS A 81 3.20 21.44 -17.75
CA LYS A 81 3.67 20.36 -18.63
C LYS A 81 2.48 19.71 -19.36
N PRO A 82 2.71 18.89 -20.39
CA PRO A 82 1.66 18.06 -20.95
C PRO A 82 1.03 17.16 -19.88
N GLU A 83 -0.27 16.87 -20.01
CA GLU A 83 -0.94 15.93 -19.10
C GLU A 83 -0.37 14.52 -19.20
N ALA A 84 0.01 14.10 -20.41
CA ALA A 84 0.65 12.83 -20.67
C ALA A 84 1.46 12.89 -21.97
N ILE A 85 2.30 11.88 -22.19
CA ILE A 85 2.91 11.59 -23.49
C ILE A 85 2.64 10.12 -23.82
N VAL A 86 2.16 9.86 -25.03
CA VAL A 86 1.94 8.49 -25.52
C VAL A 86 2.67 8.32 -26.85
N THR A 87 3.51 7.31 -26.96
CA THR A 87 4.15 6.96 -28.23
C THR A 87 3.31 5.92 -28.95
N ILE A 88 2.72 6.29 -30.09
CA ILE A 88 1.85 5.43 -30.90
C ILE A 88 2.48 5.22 -32.27
N ASN A 89 2.66 3.96 -32.67
CA ASN A 89 3.31 3.58 -33.93
C ASN A 89 4.67 4.27 -34.13
N GLY A 90 5.46 4.45 -33.05
CA GLY A 90 6.75 5.09 -33.03
C GLY A 90 6.74 6.62 -32.94
N TYR A 91 5.56 7.26 -32.94
CA TYR A 91 5.41 8.71 -32.88
C TYR A 91 5.07 9.17 -31.45
N PRO A 92 5.91 9.93 -30.73
CA PRO A 92 5.58 10.50 -29.44
C PRO A 92 4.56 11.63 -29.59
N MET A 93 3.46 11.54 -28.85
CA MET A 93 2.35 12.48 -28.92
C MET A 93 2.09 13.07 -27.53
N LYS A 94 2.14 14.39 -27.40
CA LYS A 94 1.75 15.09 -26.19
C LYS A 94 0.22 15.16 -26.09
N ILE A 95 -0.29 15.07 -24.88
CA ILE A 95 -1.71 15.17 -24.57
C ILE A 95 -1.90 16.43 -23.72
N GLY A 96 -2.67 17.38 -24.21
CA GLY A 96 -2.90 18.64 -23.51
C GLY A 96 -1.61 19.43 -23.24
N GLY A 97 -1.68 20.32 -22.25
CA GLY A 97 -0.58 21.21 -21.89
C GLY A 97 -0.67 22.58 -22.55
N LEU A 98 0.01 23.55 -21.95
CA LEU A 98 0.10 24.91 -22.43
C LEU A 98 1.55 25.33 -22.63
N THR A 99 1.78 26.27 -23.55
CA THR A 99 3.11 26.82 -23.89
C THR A 99 3.14 28.33 -23.69
N GLY A 100 4.36 28.88 -23.61
CA GLY A 100 4.56 30.34 -23.49
C GLY A 100 4.80 30.83 -22.06
N GLN A 101 5.02 29.91 -21.10
CA GLN A 101 5.51 30.29 -19.77
C GLN A 101 6.89 30.91 -19.91
N PRO A 102 7.11 32.16 -19.40
CA PRO A 102 8.38 32.87 -19.60
C PRO A 102 9.59 32.23 -18.95
N VAL A 103 9.41 31.71 -17.74
CA VAL A 103 10.42 30.92 -17.00
C VAL A 103 9.74 29.74 -16.32
N SER A 104 10.45 28.61 -16.16
CA SER A 104 9.92 27.40 -15.59
C SER A 104 10.30 27.20 -14.10
N ASN A 105 10.62 28.29 -13.40
CA ASN A 105 11.03 28.26 -11.99
C ASN A 105 9.86 28.43 -11.02
N TYR A 106 8.84 29.15 -11.43
CA TYR A 106 7.59 29.41 -10.72
C TYR A 106 6.50 29.77 -11.72
N LEU A 107 5.25 29.77 -11.28
CA LEU A 107 4.10 30.07 -12.13
C LEU A 107 3.27 31.19 -11.50
N THR A 108 2.80 32.14 -12.33
CA THR A 108 1.91 33.24 -11.90
C THR A 108 0.59 33.19 -12.65
N ASP A 109 -0.48 33.67 -12.03
CA ASP A 109 -1.80 33.75 -12.66
C ASP A 109 -1.78 34.62 -13.93
N GLU A 110 -0.96 35.68 -13.96
CA GLU A 110 -0.79 36.52 -15.13
C GLU A 110 -0.24 35.71 -16.30
N TRP A 111 0.80 34.91 -16.07
CA TRP A 111 1.39 34.08 -17.13
C TRP A 111 0.43 33.00 -17.61
N ILE A 112 -0.30 32.35 -16.71
CA ILE A 112 -1.32 31.34 -17.06
C ILE A 112 -2.33 31.95 -18.05
N SER A 113 -2.77 33.20 -17.82
CA SER A 113 -3.74 33.90 -18.70
C SER A 113 -3.21 34.19 -20.10
N LEU A 114 -1.89 34.26 -20.28
CA LEU A 114 -1.21 34.53 -21.55
C LEU A 114 -0.75 33.25 -22.27
N MET A 115 -0.78 32.10 -21.63
CA MET A 115 -0.34 30.82 -22.23
C MET A 115 -1.25 30.41 -23.38
N LYS A 116 -0.68 29.65 -24.30
CA LYS A 116 -1.33 29.20 -25.53
C LYS A 116 -1.34 27.69 -25.60
N PRO A 117 -2.26 27.07 -26.34
CA PRO A 117 -2.22 25.61 -26.55
C PRO A 117 -0.90 25.24 -27.27
N ASP A 118 -0.40 24.04 -26.95
CA ASP A 118 0.71 23.47 -27.72
C ASP A 118 0.21 23.06 -29.10
N THR A 119 0.56 23.86 -30.13
CA THR A 119 0.14 23.62 -31.52
C THR A 119 0.83 22.41 -32.15
N ILE A 120 1.90 21.90 -31.53
CA ILE A 120 2.60 20.69 -31.98
C ILE A 120 1.84 19.43 -31.45
N SER A 121 1.08 19.58 -30.36
CA SER A 121 0.25 18.49 -29.87
C SER A 121 -0.79 18.08 -30.91
N PRO A 122 -0.88 16.79 -31.28
CA PRO A 122 -1.91 16.31 -32.19
C PRO A 122 -3.29 16.22 -31.55
N PHE A 123 -3.42 16.43 -30.24
CA PHE A 123 -4.66 16.33 -29.49
C PHE A 123 -5.11 17.68 -28.93
N VAL A 124 -6.40 17.81 -28.70
CA VAL A 124 -7.02 18.98 -28.05
C VAL A 124 -8.13 18.51 -27.13
N LEU A 125 -8.31 19.17 -25.98
CA LEU A 125 -9.43 18.89 -25.08
C LEU A 125 -10.76 19.14 -25.77
N THR A 126 -11.62 18.13 -25.82
CA THR A 126 -12.93 18.21 -26.46
C THR A 126 -14.09 18.04 -25.49
N ALA A 127 -13.86 17.35 -24.36
CA ALA A 127 -14.87 17.18 -23.34
C ALA A 127 -14.22 16.94 -21.96
N HIS A 128 -14.98 17.19 -20.91
CA HIS A 128 -14.67 16.73 -19.57
C HIS A 128 -15.94 16.21 -18.88
N LYS A 129 -15.76 15.31 -17.94
CA LYS A 129 -16.87 14.70 -17.17
C LYS A 129 -16.45 14.55 -15.71
N THR A 130 -17.32 14.93 -14.80
CA THR A 130 -17.16 14.69 -13.36
C THR A 130 -18.00 13.50 -12.92
N GLY A 131 -17.55 12.77 -11.90
CA GLY A 131 -18.24 11.59 -11.41
C GLY A 131 -17.83 11.18 -9.99
N GLU A 132 -18.35 10.03 -9.59
CA GLU A 132 -17.94 9.33 -8.38
C GLU A 132 -16.81 8.36 -8.72
N ILE A 133 -16.06 7.92 -7.70
CA ILE A 133 -15.02 6.90 -7.88
C ILE A 133 -15.68 5.54 -8.11
N LEU A 134 -15.20 4.81 -9.09
CA LEU A 134 -15.65 3.46 -9.40
C LEU A 134 -14.66 2.41 -8.87
N PRO A 135 -15.15 1.19 -8.52
CA PRO A 135 -14.26 0.13 -8.08
C PRO A 135 -13.30 -0.28 -9.20
N ARG A 136 -12.03 -0.39 -8.89
CA ARG A 136 -10.99 -0.83 -9.87
C ARG A 136 -11.15 -2.30 -10.25
N PHE A 137 -11.63 -3.10 -9.31
CA PHE A 137 -11.97 -4.52 -9.45
C PHE A 137 -12.88 -4.94 -8.30
N ASP A 138 -13.49 -6.11 -8.41
CA ASP A 138 -14.37 -6.67 -7.40
C ASP A 138 -13.60 -7.11 -6.17
N TRP A 139 -14.13 -6.81 -4.98
CA TRP A 139 -13.62 -7.28 -3.70
C TRP A 139 -14.76 -7.93 -2.89
N LYS A 140 -14.65 -9.23 -2.67
CA LYS A 140 -15.51 -9.95 -1.74
C LYS A 140 -14.91 -9.87 -0.34
N LYS A 141 -15.48 -9.00 0.50
CA LYS A 141 -15.01 -8.72 1.86
C LYS A 141 -15.10 -9.94 2.78
N ARG A 142 -14.11 -10.07 3.66
CA ARG A 142 -14.07 -11.03 4.76
C ARG A 142 -14.16 -10.26 6.09
N LEU A 143 -15.39 -9.78 6.40
CA LEU A 143 -15.65 -8.91 7.55
C LEU A 143 -15.24 -9.53 8.89
N GLU A 144 -15.28 -10.85 9.00
CA GLU A 144 -14.85 -11.60 10.16
C GLU A 144 -13.36 -11.44 10.53
N TRP A 145 -12.55 -10.95 9.58
CA TRP A 145 -11.12 -10.72 9.76
C TRP A 145 -10.74 -9.24 9.79
N MET A 146 -11.71 -8.35 9.65
CA MET A 146 -11.47 -6.92 9.58
C MET A 146 -11.81 -6.22 10.90
N PRO A 147 -11.02 -5.21 11.33
CA PRO A 147 -11.36 -4.40 12.50
C PRO A 147 -12.59 -3.52 12.25
N LYS A 148 -12.82 -3.09 11.00
CA LYS A 148 -13.94 -2.24 10.57
C LYS A 148 -14.35 -2.56 9.14
N ASP A 149 -15.63 -2.37 8.80
CA ASP A 149 -16.09 -2.37 7.41
C ASP A 149 -15.68 -1.06 6.72
N LEU A 150 -14.73 -1.17 5.82
CA LEU A 150 -14.24 -0.03 5.03
C LEU A 150 -14.99 0.07 3.70
N PRO A 151 -15.24 1.30 3.19
CA PRO A 151 -15.92 1.49 1.93
C PRO A 151 -15.11 0.97 0.74
N TRP A 152 -15.81 0.39 -0.23
CA TRP A 152 -15.26 0.07 -1.54
C TRP A 152 -16.34 0.25 -2.62
N PRO A 153 -16.14 1.08 -3.63
CA PRO A 153 -14.94 1.90 -3.86
C PRO A 153 -14.70 2.93 -2.75
N PRO A 154 -13.50 3.53 -2.65
CA PRO A 154 -13.24 4.62 -1.72
C PRO A 154 -14.11 5.83 -2.06
N ARG A 155 -14.47 6.62 -1.03
CA ARG A 155 -15.22 7.86 -1.24
C ARG A 155 -14.34 8.94 -1.86
N GLY A 156 -14.92 9.74 -2.76
CA GLY A 156 -14.20 10.82 -3.43
C GLY A 156 -14.90 11.24 -4.71
N LYS A 157 -14.20 11.99 -5.55
CA LYS A 157 -14.68 12.47 -6.84
C LYS A 157 -13.71 12.10 -7.95
N SER A 158 -14.24 11.91 -9.16
CA SER A 158 -13.46 11.68 -10.38
C SER A 158 -13.69 12.77 -11.41
N VAL A 159 -12.69 12.99 -12.26
CA VAL A 159 -12.77 13.82 -13.47
C VAL A 159 -12.08 13.10 -14.61
N ASP A 160 -12.74 13.05 -15.73
CA ASP A 160 -12.22 12.54 -17.00
C ASP A 160 -12.08 13.70 -17.97
N PHE A 161 -10.90 13.89 -18.57
CA PHE A 161 -10.63 14.85 -19.64
C PHE A 161 -10.42 14.09 -20.93
N THR A 162 -11.29 14.31 -21.92
CA THR A 162 -11.22 13.63 -23.23
C THR A 162 -10.54 14.55 -24.26
N PHE A 163 -9.45 14.05 -24.82
CA PHE A 163 -8.67 14.68 -25.85
C PHE A 163 -8.86 13.95 -27.17
N SER A 164 -9.33 14.65 -28.20
CA SER A 164 -9.50 14.11 -29.53
C SER A 164 -8.45 14.63 -30.49
N ALA A 165 -8.16 13.86 -31.52
CA ALA A 165 -7.20 14.26 -32.56
C ALA A 165 -7.62 15.56 -33.25
N ARG A 166 -6.65 16.47 -33.46
CA ARG A 166 -6.86 17.68 -34.27
C ARG A 166 -7.15 17.30 -35.71
N LYS A 167 -8.14 17.94 -36.32
CA LYS A 167 -8.42 17.80 -37.76
C LYS A 167 -7.14 18.14 -38.55
N TYR A 168 -6.86 17.35 -39.58
CA TYR A 168 -5.70 17.50 -40.48
C TYR A 168 -4.36 16.95 -39.99
N ILE A 169 -4.31 16.22 -38.84
CA ILE A 169 -3.13 15.46 -38.41
C ILE A 169 -3.41 13.97 -38.63
N SER A 170 -3.07 13.44 -39.79
CA SER A 170 -3.44 12.08 -40.23
C SER A 170 -2.93 10.96 -39.33
N VAL A 171 -1.82 11.20 -38.61
CA VAL A 171 -1.20 10.18 -37.70
C VAL A 171 -2.07 9.91 -36.47
N SER A 172 -2.91 10.85 -36.05
CA SER A 172 -3.74 10.74 -34.85
C SER A 172 -5.24 10.65 -35.14
N GLU A 173 -5.66 10.77 -36.42
CA GLU A 173 -7.07 10.74 -36.79
C GLU A 173 -7.75 9.45 -36.36
N GLY A 174 -8.88 9.55 -35.65
CA GLY A 174 -9.58 8.41 -35.08
C GLY A 174 -9.03 7.91 -33.72
N LEU A 175 -8.04 8.57 -33.14
CA LEU A 175 -7.58 8.29 -31.78
C LEU A 175 -8.24 9.24 -30.78
N GLU A 176 -8.57 8.69 -29.62
CA GLU A 176 -9.06 9.44 -28.47
C GLU A 176 -8.26 9.06 -27.22
N VAL A 177 -7.83 10.06 -26.47
CA VAL A 177 -7.12 9.85 -25.20
C VAL A 177 -7.90 10.48 -24.06
N THR A 178 -8.21 9.70 -23.04
CA THR A 178 -8.81 10.21 -21.81
C THR A 178 -7.77 10.24 -20.70
N VAL A 179 -7.63 11.39 -20.05
CA VAL A 179 -6.85 11.55 -18.84
C VAL A 179 -7.81 11.54 -17.66
N HIS A 180 -7.63 10.58 -16.76
CA HIS A 180 -8.50 10.32 -15.62
C HIS A 180 -7.85 10.82 -14.34
N TYR A 181 -8.66 11.39 -13.46
CA TYR A 181 -8.28 11.84 -12.13
C TYR A 181 -9.27 11.36 -11.08
N GLU A 182 -8.77 11.03 -9.90
CA GLU A 182 -9.58 10.78 -8.69
C GLU A 182 -8.96 11.53 -7.51
N ILE A 183 -9.80 12.15 -6.66
CA ILE A 183 -9.41 12.74 -5.38
C ILE A 183 -10.26 12.12 -4.27
N TYR A 184 -9.65 11.82 -3.11
CA TYR A 184 -10.24 10.99 -2.07
C TYR A 184 -10.63 11.81 -0.85
N ASP A 185 -11.74 11.43 -0.20
CA ASP A 185 -12.20 12.07 1.04
C ASP A 185 -11.26 11.76 2.21
N GLY A 186 -11.02 12.77 3.05
CA GLY A 186 -10.33 12.62 4.33
C GLY A 186 -8.82 12.35 4.26
N ILE A 187 -8.20 12.46 3.08
CA ILE A 187 -6.78 12.20 2.88
C ILE A 187 -6.21 13.06 1.74
N PRO A 188 -5.01 13.66 1.87
CA PRO A 188 -4.40 14.47 0.81
C PRO A 188 -3.84 13.61 -0.33
N LEU A 189 -4.72 12.86 -1.01
CA LEU A 189 -4.39 11.85 -2.01
C LEU A 189 -5.13 12.14 -3.32
N ILE A 190 -4.39 12.06 -4.43
CA ILE A 190 -4.92 12.13 -5.80
C ILE A 190 -4.39 10.95 -6.62
N CYS A 191 -5.20 10.48 -7.57
CA CYS A 191 -4.83 9.43 -8.52
C CYS A 191 -4.94 9.94 -9.95
N LYS A 192 -4.10 9.42 -10.85
CA LYS A 192 -4.12 9.71 -12.28
C LYS A 192 -3.77 8.48 -13.11
N TRP A 193 -4.42 8.32 -14.26
CA TRP A 193 -4.05 7.38 -15.31
C TRP A 193 -4.58 7.86 -16.66
N ILE A 194 -4.20 7.17 -17.74
CA ILE A 194 -4.68 7.48 -19.09
C ILE A 194 -5.29 6.24 -19.74
N SER A 195 -6.24 6.47 -20.64
CA SER A 195 -6.72 5.46 -21.58
C SER A 195 -6.67 5.99 -23.01
N VAL A 196 -6.43 5.08 -23.97
CA VAL A 196 -6.40 5.36 -25.41
C VAL A 196 -7.42 4.48 -26.09
N VAL A 197 -8.34 5.07 -26.84
CA VAL A 197 -9.31 4.36 -27.65
C VAL A 197 -8.89 4.43 -29.12
N ASN A 198 -8.84 3.27 -29.77
CA ASN A 198 -8.51 3.16 -31.18
C ASN A 198 -9.77 3.13 -32.05
N ASN A 199 -10.24 4.27 -32.49
CA ASN A 199 -11.35 4.39 -33.48
C ASN A 199 -10.80 4.50 -34.92
N THR A 200 -9.54 4.16 -35.18
CA THR A 200 -8.97 4.09 -36.52
C THR A 200 -9.44 2.78 -37.22
N GLY A 201 -9.27 2.71 -38.52
CA GLY A 201 -9.59 1.48 -39.28
C GLY A 201 -8.51 0.39 -39.23
N HIS A 202 -7.43 0.57 -38.44
CA HIS A 202 -6.28 -0.33 -38.41
C HIS A 202 -5.75 -0.52 -36.98
N GLU A 203 -4.98 -1.59 -36.78
CA GLU A 203 -4.29 -1.85 -35.51
C GLU A 203 -3.24 -0.77 -35.24
N ILE A 204 -3.12 -0.32 -34.01
CA ILE A 204 -2.08 0.57 -33.52
C ILE A 204 -1.22 -0.13 -32.48
N ILE A 205 -0.01 0.39 -32.26
CA ILE A 205 0.91 -0.07 -31.20
C ILE A 205 1.15 1.07 -30.23
N ILE A 206 0.79 0.88 -28.96
CA ILE A 206 1.21 1.78 -27.87
C ILE A 206 2.62 1.37 -27.45
N ASN A 207 3.62 2.02 -28.01
CA ASN A 207 5.04 1.68 -27.77
C ASN A 207 5.47 2.01 -26.35
N SER A 208 5.12 3.22 -25.87
CA SER A 208 5.43 3.70 -24.52
C SER A 208 4.43 4.76 -24.08
N PHE A 209 4.42 5.06 -22.78
CA PHE A 209 3.66 6.17 -22.23
C PHE A 209 4.36 6.79 -21.02
N ILE A 210 4.02 8.06 -20.75
CA ILE A 210 4.25 8.75 -19.48
C ILE A 210 2.87 9.24 -19.03
N SER A 211 2.32 8.64 -17.98
CA SER A 211 0.95 8.90 -17.53
C SER A 211 0.83 10.08 -16.58
N GLU A 212 1.92 10.46 -15.89
CA GLU A 212 2.00 11.67 -15.07
C GLU A 212 3.30 12.39 -15.37
N ILE A 213 3.21 13.71 -15.55
CA ILE A 213 4.36 14.60 -15.75
C ILE A 213 4.12 15.87 -14.92
N LEU A 214 4.92 16.07 -13.86
CA LEU A 214 4.79 17.22 -12.98
C LEU A 214 6.14 17.88 -12.71
N ALA A 215 6.22 19.17 -13.00
CA ALA A 215 7.34 20.02 -12.66
C ALA A 215 7.09 20.61 -11.26
N PHE A 216 7.64 19.97 -10.24
CA PHE A 216 7.46 20.39 -8.85
C PHE A 216 8.36 21.56 -8.47
N THR A 217 7.87 22.39 -7.53
CA THR A 217 8.72 23.32 -6.80
C THR A 217 9.72 22.53 -5.96
N GLU A 218 10.96 22.98 -5.93
CA GLU A 218 11.97 22.39 -5.06
C GLU A 218 11.65 22.67 -3.58
N ALA A 219 11.91 21.69 -2.72
CA ALA A 219 11.75 21.88 -1.28
C ALA A 219 12.83 22.81 -0.71
N GLU A 220 14.05 22.71 -1.26
CA GLU A 220 15.20 23.52 -0.88
C GLU A 220 16.16 23.65 -2.08
N SER A 221 16.70 24.84 -2.29
CA SER A 221 17.69 25.05 -3.36
C SER A 221 19.01 24.39 -3.02
N ALA A 222 19.49 23.53 -3.94
CA ALA A 222 20.79 22.89 -3.85
C ALA A 222 21.75 23.44 -4.89
N VAL A 223 22.95 23.83 -4.50
CA VAL A 223 23.99 24.32 -5.40
C VAL A 223 24.93 23.19 -5.80
N GLY A 224 25.01 22.93 -7.11
CA GLY A 224 26.04 22.10 -7.72
C GLY A 224 25.71 20.63 -7.80
N ASP A 225 25.81 19.86 -6.71
CA ASP A 225 25.67 18.41 -6.75
C ASP A 225 24.20 18.00 -6.77
N LYS A 226 23.79 17.20 -7.77
CA LYS A 226 22.45 16.62 -7.86
C LYS A 226 22.07 15.74 -6.66
N ASN A 227 23.05 15.17 -5.96
CA ASN A 227 22.79 14.38 -4.76
C ASN A 227 22.32 15.21 -3.57
N ASN A 228 22.50 16.53 -3.63
CA ASN A 228 21.99 17.47 -2.62
C ASN A 228 20.54 17.91 -2.92
N TRP A 229 19.94 17.44 -4.01
CA TRP A 229 18.54 17.74 -4.34
C TRP A 229 17.61 17.06 -3.35
N ILE A 230 16.76 17.85 -2.69
CA ILE A 230 15.73 17.37 -1.78
C ILE A 230 14.41 17.29 -2.54
N LEU A 231 13.87 16.09 -2.65
CA LEU A 231 12.58 15.85 -3.29
C LEU A 231 11.45 16.57 -2.52
N PRO A 232 10.38 16.99 -3.20
CA PRO A 232 9.19 17.52 -2.55
C PRO A 232 8.61 16.55 -1.52
N ASP A 233 7.97 17.07 -0.47
CA ASP A 233 7.31 16.29 0.58
C ASP A 233 6.05 15.58 0.04
N ILE A 234 6.25 14.61 -0.84
CA ILE A 234 5.20 13.76 -1.43
C ILE A 234 5.64 12.32 -1.44
N TYR A 235 4.66 11.41 -1.38
CA TYR A 235 4.85 9.99 -1.66
C TYR A 235 4.14 9.63 -2.96
N VAL A 236 4.82 8.97 -3.87
CA VAL A 236 4.28 8.59 -5.18
C VAL A 236 4.38 7.08 -5.37
N GLU A 237 3.27 6.44 -5.69
CA GLU A 237 3.21 5.00 -5.94
C GLU A 237 2.32 4.69 -7.14
N THR A 238 2.67 3.64 -7.88
CA THR A 238 1.85 3.11 -8.98
C THR A 238 1.40 1.69 -8.67
N ASP A 239 0.35 1.21 -9.32
CA ASP A 239 -0.04 -0.19 -9.23
C ASP A 239 0.77 -1.10 -10.19
N TYR A 240 1.80 -0.57 -10.84
CA TYR A 240 2.74 -1.33 -11.65
C TYR A 240 3.86 -1.88 -10.76
N ALA A 241 3.58 -3.01 -10.11
CA ALA A 241 4.52 -3.66 -9.22
C ALA A 241 5.60 -4.42 -10.00
N PHE A 242 6.86 -4.20 -9.61
CA PHE A 242 8.02 -4.93 -10.10
C PHE A 242 8.67 -5.64 -8.93
N GLY A 243 8.28 -6.64 -8.45
CA GLY A 243 8.65 -7.25 -7.23
C GLY A 243 10.10 -7.65 -7.03
N GLY A 244 10.26 -8.72 -6.32
CA GLY A 244 11.51 -9.17 -5.77
C GLY A 244 11.84 -8.48 -4.46
N SER A 245 10.91 -7.69 -3.89
CA SER A 245 11.12 -6.99 -2.65
C SER A 245 9.86 -6.85 -1.80
N MET A 246 10.09 -6.85 -0.50
CA MET A 246 9.09 -6.66 0.53
C MET A 246 8.96 -5.18 0.94
N SER A 247 9.48 -4.25 0.14
CA SER A 247 9.39 -2.80 0.34
C SER A 247 8.73 -2.10 -0.84
N SER A 248 8.07 -0.98 -0.57
CA SER A 248 7.48 -0.12 -1.59
C SER A 248 8.53 0.44 -2.55
N GLU A 249 9.69 0.83 -2.03
CA GLU A 249 10.77 1.48 -2.76
C GLU A 249 11.20 0.70 -4.02
N SER A 250 11.46 -0.58 -3.91
CA SER A 250 11.87 -1.40 -5.05
C SER A 250 10.78 -1.59 -6.10
N CYS A 251 9.51 -1.40 -5.76
CA CYS A 251 8.41 -1.45 -6.73
C CYS A 251 8.31 -0.15 -7.52
N PHE A 252 8.31 0.98 -6.86
CA PHE A 252 8.14 2.25 -7.58
C PHE A 252 9.41 2.79 -8.23
N GLU A 253 10.61 2.36 -7.85
CA GLU A 253 11.85 2.62 -8.62
C GLU A 253 11.77 2.21 -10.10
N LYS A 254 10.81 1.39 -10.49
CA LYS A 254 10.60 0.93 -11.87
C LYS A 254 9.50 1.68 -12.61
N SER A 255 8.77 2.56 -11.94
CA SER A 255 7.63 3.27 -12.53
C SER A 255 7.55 4.74 -12.16
N VAL A 256 8.28 5.18 -11.14
CA VAL A 256 8.34 6.57 -10.68
C VAL A 256 9.74 7.12 -10.90
N TRP A 257 9.86 8.16 -11.72
CA TRP A 257 11.15 8.69 -12.15
C TRP A 257 11.25 10.17 -11.81
N TRP A 258 12.31 10.51 -11.11
CA TRP A 258 12.72 11.89 -10.92
C TRP A 258 13.85 12.19 -11.90
N VAL A 259 13.56 13.07 -12.88
CA VAL A 259 14.48 13.36 -13.97
C VAL A 259 14.78 14.86 -14.07
N PRO A 260 15.89 15.26 -14.70
CA PRO A 260 16.15 16.65 -14.99
C PRO A 260 15.06 17.23 -15.91
N ASP A 261 14.59 18.44 -15.57
CA ASP A 261 13.69 19.19 -16.44
C ASP A 261 14.52 20.09 -17.37
N PRO A 262 14.47 19.89 -18.69
CA PRO A 262 15.24 20.69 -19.64
C PRO A 262 14.84 22.17 -19.66
N ASP A 263 13.62 22.50 -19.21
CA ASP A 263 13.11 23.87 -19.18
C ASP A 263 13.44 24.59 -17.85
N TYR A 264 13.78 23.85 -16.79
CA TYR A 264 14.15 24.41 -15.49
C TYR A 264 15.57 24.96 -15.50
N LYS A 265 15.69 26.26 -15.50
CA LYS A 265 16.98 26.95 -15.66
C LYS A 265 17.11 28.06 -14.62
N THR A 266 17.92 27.81 -13.61
CA THR A 266 18.26 28.77 -12.55
C THR A 266 19.77 28.84 -12.37
N ILE A 267 20.24 29.78 -11.53
CA ILE A 267 21.66 29.91 -11.19
C ILE A 267 22.14 28.69 -10.42
N VAL A 268 21.28 28.05 -9.61
CA VAL A 268 21.61 26.85 -8.83
C VAL A 268 21.47 25.57 -9.68
N ASN A 269 20.72 25.59 -10.77
CA ASN A 269 20.53 24.50 -11.72
C ASN A 269 20.99 24.87 -13.14
N TYR A 270 22.06 25.63 -13.27
CA TYR A 270 22.53 26.06 -14.58
C TYR A 270 22.94 24.90 -15.50
N ASN A 271 23.36 23.78 -14.93
CA ASN A 271 23.68 22.55 -15.66
C ASN A 271 22.44 21.70 -15.98
N ARG A 272 21.26 22.04 -15.45
CA ARG A 272 19.99 21.29 -15.63
C ARG A 272 20.11 19.81 -15.27
N ILE A 273 20.78 19.52 -14.16
CA ILE A 273 21.01 18.14 -13.68
C ILE A 273 20.15 17.76 -12.50
N GLN A 274 19.54 18.72 -11.80
CA GLN A 274 18.66 18.44 -10.67
C GLN A 274 17.41 17.71 -11.15
N PRO A 275 17.02 16.63 -10.48
CA PRO A 275 15.87 15.80 -10.85
C PRO A 275 14.55 16.44 -10.41
N SER A 276 14.17 17.53 -11.05
CA SER A 276 13.04 18.40 -10.67
C SER A 276 11.74 18.10 -11.41
N LEU A 277 11.71 17.08 -12.26
CA LEU A 277 10.55 16.63 -13.01
C LEU A 277 10.18 15.22 -12.60
N LEU A 278 8.95 15.04 -12.14
CA LEU A 278 8.35 13.72 -11.92
C LEU A 278 7.81 13.17 -13.24
N GLU A 279 8.19 11.96 -13.59
CA GLU A 279 7.59 11.17 -14.67
C GLU A 279 7.14 9.81 -14.13
N CYS A 280 5.91 9.38 -14.46
CA CYS A 280 5.43 8.04 -14.14
C CYS A 280 5.27 7.23 -15.43
N ARG A 281 6.15 6.24 -15.62
CA ARG A 281 6.25 5.40 -16.82
C ARG A 281 6.93 4.08 -16.51
N PRO A 282 6.67 2.99 -17.27
CA PRO A 282 7.42 1.75 -17.11
C PRO A 282 8.89 1.91 -17.58
N VAL A 283 9.74 0.96 -17.18
CA VAL A 283 11.14 0.89 -17.65
C VAL A 283 11.19 0.66 -19.15
N THR A 284 10.32 -0.23 -19.64
CA THR A 284 10.20 -0.61 -21.07
C THR A 284 8.75 -0.92 -21.39
N GLY A 285 8.40 -0.77 -22.64
CA GLY A 285 7.06 -1.05 -23.13
C GLY A 285 6.01 0.05 -22.84
N PRO A 286 4.75 -0.32 -22.94
CA PRO A 286 4.13 -1.65 -23.02
C PRO A 286 4.21 -2.37 -24.36
N SER A 287 4.52 -1.69 -25.47
CA SER A 287 4.41 -2.21 -26.86
C SER A 287 3.12 -2.99 -27.13
N GLU A 288 2.01 -2.47 -26.57
CA GLU A 288 0.69 -3.09 -26.60
C GLU A 288 0.01 -2.84 -27.94
N ARG A 289 -0.46 -3.92 -28.59
CA ARG A 289 -1.27 -3.83 -29.81
C ARG A 289 -2.73 -3.59 -29.46
N VAL A 290 -3.33 -2.59 -30.07
CA VAL A 290 -4.73 -2.23 -29.87
C VAL A 290 -5.47 -2.32 -31.22
N SER A 291 -6.35 -3.29 -31.34
CA SER A 291 -7.18 -3.49 -32.54
C SER A 291 -8.16 -2.33 -32.74
N PRO A 292 -8.70 -2.14 -33.97
CA PRO A 292 -9.81 -1.20 -34.21
C PRO A 292 -10.97 -1.43 -33.24
N GLY A 293 -11.47 -0.36 -32.62
CA GLY A 293 -12.50 -0.41 -31.57
C GLY A 293 -12.00 -0.88 -30.19
N GLY A 294 -10.75 -1.25 -30.08
CA GLY A 294 -10.12 -1.63 -28.80
C GLY A 294 -9.61 -0.43 -28.00
N SER A 295 -9.19 -0.69 -26.78
CA SER A 295 -8.62 0.34 -25.89
C SER A 295 -7.40 -0.16 -25.14
N PHE A 296 -6.54 0.77 -24.76
CA PHE A 296 -5.42 0.60 -23.84
C PHE A 296 -5.65 1.42 -22.59
N SER A 297 -5.18 0.95 -21.45
CA SER A 297 -5.15 1.72 -20.20
C SER A 297 -3.77 1.58 -19.54
N SER A 298 -3.19 2.72 -19.14
CA SER A 298 -1.95 2.74 -18.37
C SER A 298 -2.17 2.17 -16.96
N PHE A 299 -1.09 2.02 -16.21
CA PHE A 299 -1.18 1.87 -14.77
C PHE A 299 -1.71 3.16 -14.12
N ARG A 300 -2.19 3.04 -12.87
CA ARG A 300 -2.60 4.17 -12.03
C ARG A 300 -1.42 4.68 -11.22
N THR A 301 -1.37 6.00 -11.06
CA THR A 301 -0.39 6.69 -10.21
C THR A 301 -1.11 7.39 -9.08
N TRP A 302 -0.70 7.18 -7.83
CA TRP A 302 -1.18 7.91 -6.66
C TRP A 302 -0.10 8.85 -6.15
N ILE A 303 -0.51 10.07 -5.82
CA ILE A 303 0.33 11.08 -5.19
C ILE A 303 -0.30 11.46 -3.86
N LEU A 304 0.37 11.09 -2.77
CA LEU A 304 0.04 11.47 -1.40
C LEU A 304 0.90 12.67 -1.02
N VAL A 305 0.26 13.78 -0.68
CA VAL A 305 0.96 15.02 -0.30
C VAL A 305 1.16 15.03 1.21
N ASN A 306 2.41 15.09 1.66
CA ASN A 306 2.75 15.16 3.08
C ASN A 306 2.59 16.59 3.61
N ASP A 307 2.06 16.71 4.81
CA ASP A 307 1.92 17.99 5.50
C ASP A 307 3.03 18.25 6.52
N SER A 308 3.99 17.33 6.62
CA SER A 308 5.11 17.38 7.56
C SER A 308 6.29 16.57 7.02
N SER A 309 7.49 16.85 7.50
CA SER A 309 8.68 16.00 7.35
C SER A 309 8.83 14.99 8.51
N ASN A 310 7.87 14.93 9.44
CA ASN A 310 7.90 13.99 10.55
C ASN A 310 7.62 12.56 10.07
N ARG A 311 8.56 11.64 10.34
CA ARG A 311 8.49 10.25 9.88
C ARG A 311 7.23 9.52 10.35
N GLU A 312 6.84 9.69 11.63
CA GLU A 312 5.64 9.04 12.15
C GLU A 312 4.38 9.52 11.41
N ARG A 313 4.28 10.84 11.21
CA ARG A 313 3.15 11.44 10.52
C ARG A 313 3.05 11.00 9.06
N ASN A 314 4.18 10.96 8.36
CA ASN A 314 4.23 10.50 6.97
C ASN A 314 3.89 8.99 6.86
N GLY A 315 4.38 8.19 7.81
CA GLY A 315 4.02 6.77 7.90
C GLY A 315 2.53 6.54 8.14
N LEU A 316 1.92 7.31 9.05
CA LEU A 316 0.46 7.29 9.29
C LEU A 316 -0.33 7.68 8.04
N ALA A 317 0.12 8.69 7.31
CA ALA A 317 -0.49 9.12 6.05
C ALA A 317 -0.45 8.02 4.99
N GLN A 318 0.71 7.35 4.83
CA GLN A 318 0.88 6.23 3.90
C GLN A 318 0.03 5.02 4.29
N ARG A 319 -0.02 4.63 5.56
CA ARG A 319 -0.88 3.55 6.04
C ARG A 319 -2.37 3.85 5.84
N LYS A 320 -2.78 5.12 6.05
CA LYS A 320 -4.14 5.58 5.75
C LYS A 320 -4.43 5.53 4.25
N MET A 321 -3.45 5.82 3.39
CA MET A 321 -3.57 5.66 1.94
C MET A 321 -3.94 4.21 1.58
N TYR A 322 -3.21 3.21 2.09
CA TYR A 322 -3.54 1.82 1.80
C TYR A 322 -4.93 1.41 2.30
N ARG A 323 -5.34 1.83 3.51
CA ARG A 323 -6.70 1.58 3.98
C ARG A 323 -7.77 2.21 3.09
N THR A 324 -7.44 3.32 2.43
CA THR A 324 -8.36 4.02 1.52
C THR A 324 -8.43 3.32 0.17
N ILE A 325 -7.29 3.03 -0.47
CA ILE A 325 -7.25 2.56 -1.86
C ILE A 325 -7.02 1.04 -2.01
N ALA A 326 -6.68 0.35 -0.93
CA ALA A 326 -6.48 -1.09 -0.87
C ALA A 326 -7.05 -1.68 0.43
N PRO A 327 -8.34 -1.46 0.77
CA PRO A 327 -8.89 -1.78 2.09
C PRO A 327 -8.85 -3.27 2.46
N TRP A 328 -8.67 -4.17 1.53
CA TRP A 328 -8.45 -5.62 1.78
C TRP A 328 -7.18 -5.93 2.58
N ILE A 329 -6.26 -4.96 2.72
CA ILE A 329 -5.08 -5.11 3.58
C ILE A 329 -5.44 -5.20 5.06
N THR A 330 -6.65 -4.80 5.43
CA THR A 330 -7.14 -4.85 6.81
C THR A 330 -7.71 -6.21 7.21
N GLU A 331 -7.88 -7.12 6.26
CA GLU A 331 -8.19 -8.51 6.56
C GLU A 331 -6.96 -9.16 7.24
N ASN A 332 -7.09 -9.59 8.50
CA ASN A 332 -5.97 -10.09 9.30
C ASN A 332 -6.30 -11.40 10.05
N PRO A 333 -6.51 -12.51 9.33
CA PRO A 333 -6.83 -13.79 9.95
C PRO A 333 -5.62 -14.38 10.69
N VAL A 334 -5.88 -15.06 11.80
CA VAL A 334 -4.89 -15.89 12.52
C VAL A 334 -4.70 -17.20 11.75
N PHE A 335 -3.46 -17.54 11.38
CA PHE A 335 -3.23 -18.65 10.47
C PHE A 335 -2.07 -19.56 10.85
N MET A 336 -2.20 -20.86 10.45
CA MET A 336 -1.21 -21.89 10.59
C MET A 336 -0.61 -22.26 9.24
N HIS A 337 0.71 -22.44 9.19
CA HIS A 337 1.42 -23.05 8.05
C HIS A 337 1.64 -24.54 8.32
N LEU A 338 0.82 -25.39 7.73
CA LEU A 338 0.89 -26.82 7.91
C LEU A 338 1.99 -27.46 7.06
N ARG A 339 2.87 -28.23 7.70
CA ARG A 339 4.03 -28.87 7.07
C ARG A 339 3.70 -30.13 6.28
N ASN A 340 2.56 -30.77 6.50
CA ASN A 340 2.16 -32.00 5.84
C ASN A 340 0.78 -31.85 5.20
N ALA A 341 0.68 -32.19 3.91
CA ALA A 341 -0.56 -32.09 3.14
C ALA A 341 -1.33 -33.41 3.02
N ASP A 342 -1.04 -34.42 3.86
CA ASP A 342 -1.85 -35.64 3.92
C ASP A 342 -3.18 -35.40 4.64
N THR A 343 -4.14 -36.29 4.39
CA THR A 343 -5.52 -36.14 4.89
C THR A 343 -5.61 -36.13 6.43
N ALA A 344 -4.81 -36.96 7.13
CA ALA A 344 -4.84 -37.03 8.58
C ALA A 344 -4.26 -35.76 9.21
N SER A 345 -3.13 -35.26 8.68
CA SER A 345 -2.49 -34.02 9.12
C SER A 345 -3.40 -32.82 8.95
N ILE A 346 -4.08 -32.69 7.79
CA ILE A 346 -5.01 -31.58 7.55
C ILE A 346 -6.19 -31.61 8.51
N LYS A 347 -6.81 -32.78 8.73
CA LYS A 347 -7.94 -32.91 9.67
C LYS A 347 -7.52 -32.57 11.10
N ASN A 348 -6.38 -33.10 11.56
CA ASN A 348 -5.83 -32.76 12.88
C ASN A 348 -5.54 -31.27 13.03
N ALA A 349 -4.97 -30.60 11.99
CA ALA A 349 -4.73 -29.19 12.02
C ALA A 349 -6.03 -28.37 12.08
N VAL A 350 -7.09 -28.80 11.39
CA VAL A 350 -8.43 -28.19 11.50
C VAL A 350 -8.95 -28.27 12.92
N ASP A 351 -8.86 -29.45 13.57
CA ASP A 351 -9.33 -29.64 14.94
C ASP A 351 -8.52 -28.76 15.93
N GLN A 352 -7.20 -28.68 15.77
CA GLN A 352 -6.35 -27.82 16.60
C GLN A 352 -6.64 -26.32 16.37
N CYS A 353 -6.90 -25.90 15.13
CA CYS A 353 -7.31 -24.52 14.83
C CYS A 353 -8.61 -24.14 15.54
N ILE A 354 -9.59 -25.06 15.57
CA ILE A 354 -10.86 -24.83 16.28
C ILE A 354 -10.60 -24.66 17.78
N GLU A 355 -9.83 -25.55 18.39
CA GLU A 355 -9.55 -25.51 19.82
C GLU A 355 -8.78 -24.27 20.25
N THR A 356 -7.86 -23.79 19.42
CA THR A 356 -7.02 -22.62 19.71
C THR A 356 -7.61 -21.30 19.22
N GLY A 357 -8.64 -21.37 18.37
CA GLY A 357 -9.24 -20.18 17.77
C GLY A 357 -8.53 -19.64 16.52
N PHE A 358 -7.64 -20.44 15.90
CA PHE A 358 -7.09 -20.11 14.59
C PHE A 358 -8.19 -20.13 13.52
N GLU A 359 -7.97 -19.41 12.41
CA GLU A 359 -9.02 -19.11 11.43
C GLU A 359 -8.70 -19.66 10.02
N LYS A 360 -7.41 -19.93 9.77
CA LYS A 360 -6.93 -20.25 8.43
C LYS A 360 -5.76 -21.23 8.45
N ILE A 361 -5.71 -22.12 7.46
CA ILE A 361 -4.59 -23.04 7.22
C ILE A 361 -4.03 -22.82 5.83
N ILE A 362 -2.72 -22.64 5.73
CA ILE A 362 -1.96 -22.68 4.47
C ILE A 362 -1.14 -23.97 4.45
N LEU A 363 -1.30 -24.79 3.41
CA LEU A 363 -0.41 -25.93 3.14
C LEU A 363 0.94 -25.36 2.67
N SER A 364 1.92 -25.41 3.54
CA SER A 364 3.19 -24.71 3.44
C SER A 364 4.11 -25.26 2.34
N PHE A 365 5.13 -24.50 2.00
CA PHE A 365 6.26 -24.99 1.22
C PHE A 365 6.81 -26.32 1.77
N GLY A 366 7.07 -27.29 0.89
CA GLY A 366 7.58 -28.62 1.26
C GLY A 366 6.60 -29.52 2.01
N SER A 367 5.30 -29.18 2.03
CA SER A 367 4.25 -30.02 2.66
C SER A 367 3.83 -31.24 1.81
N GLY A 368 4.30 -31.32 0.57
CA GLY A 368 3.81 -32.28 -0.41
C GLY A 368 2.55 -31.84 -1.16
N PHE A 369 2.06 -30.62 -0.88
CA PHE A 369 1.00 -29.99 -1.66
C PHE A 369 1.53 -29.52 -3.01
N ASN A 370 0.77 -29.78 -4.08
CA ASN A 370 1.06 -29.30 -5.41
C ASN A 370 -0.22 -28.80 -6.10
N ILE A 371 -0.37 -27.49 -6.21
CA ILE A 371 -1.54 -26.86 -6.85
C ILE A 371 -1.55 -27.09 -8.38
N GLU A 372 -0.42 -27.44 -8.97
CA GLU A 372 -0.32 -27.72 -10.41
C GLU A 372 -0.81 -29.12 -10.77
N ASP A 373 -1.02 -30.02 -9.78
CA ASP A 373 -1.67 -31.31 -10.01
C ASP A 373 -3.20 -31.14 -10.05
N THR A 374 -3.72 -30.98 -11.27
CA THR A 374 -5.16 -30.89 -11.54
C THR A 374 -5.78 -32.21 -11.97
N SER A 375 -5.19 -33.35 -11.62
CA SER A 375 -5.82 -34.68 -11.76
C SER A 375 -7.13 -34.73 -10.98
N ILE A 376 -8.12 -35.45 -11.50
CA ILE A 376 -9.45 -35.54 -10.86
C ILE A 376 -9.35 -36.12 -9.44
N SER A 377 -8.48 -37.11 -9.21
CA SER A 377 -8.26 -37.69 -7.89
C SER A 377 -7.75 -36.65 -6.88
N ASN A 378 -6.77 -35.83 -7.28
CA ASN A 378 -6.22 -34.78 -6.43
C ASN A 378 -7.23 -33.65 -6.19
N LEU A 379 -7.93 -33.21 -7.21
CA LEU A 379 -8.99 -32.21 -7.12
C LEU A 379 -10.12 -32.66 -6.17
N ASN A 380 -10.60 -33.90 -6.29
CA ASN A 380 -11.64 -34.44 -5.43
C ASN A 380 -11.16 -34.52 -3.98
N ARG A 381 -9.94 -35.01 -3.74
CA ARG A 381 -9.33 -35.07 -2.40
C ARG A 381 -9.30 -33.70 -1.72
N PHE A 382 -8.79 -32.68 -2.42
CA PHE A 382 -8.72 -31.35 -1.83
C PHE A 382 -10.09 -30.68 -1.71
N LYS A 383 -11.03 -30.97 -2.60
CA LYS A 383 -12.41 -30.51 -2.43
C LYS A 383 -13.03 -31.06 -1.14
N GLU A 384 -12.92 -32.37 -0.88
CA GLU A 384 -13.43 -32.99 0.33
C GLU A 384 -12.79 -32.41 1.62
N LEU A 385 -11.48 -32.14 1.57
CA LEU A 385 -10.74 -31.55 2.70
C LEU A 385 -11.12 -30.08 2.92
N THR A 386 -11.33 -29.32 1.84
CA THR A 386 -11.82 -27.94 1.94
C THR A 386 -13.23 -27.88 2.50
N ASP A 387 -14.13 -28.74 1.99
CA ASP A 387 -15.50 -28.83 2.50
C ASP A 387 -15.51 -29.27 3.99
N TYR A 388 -14.56 -30.14 4.41
CA TYR A 388 -14.40 -30.52 5.81
C TYR A 388 -13.97 -29.34 6.68
N ALA A 389 -12.98 -28.53 6.23
CA ALA A 389 -12.52 -27.36 6.94
C ALA A 389 -13.59 -26.28 7.01
N HIS A 390 -14.26 -25.98 5.90
CA HIS A 390 -15.31 -24.95 5.81
C HIS A 390 -16.50 -25.25 6.72
N ARG A 391 -16.96 -26.50 6.80
CA ARG A 391 -18.04 -26.90 7.75
C ARG A 391 -17.67 -26.63 9.20
N ARG A 392 -16.39 -26.44 9.50
CA ARG A 392 -15.85 -26.15 10.83
C ARG A 392 -15.40 -24.69 11.00
N GLY A 393 -15.66 -23.83 10.01
CA GLY A 393 -15.31 -22.42 10.06
C GLY A 393 -13.84 -22.12 9.80
N ILE A 394 -13.06 -23.10 9.30
CA ILE A 394 -11.64 -22.94 8.98
C ILE A 394 -11.45 -22.82 7.46
N THR A 395 -10.71 -21.80 7.01
CA THR A 395 -10.35 -21.66 5.61
C THR A 395 -9.10 -22.47 5.27
N LEU A 396 -9.04 -23.02 4.06
CA LEU A 396 -7.95 -23.87 3.59
C LEU A 396 -7.37 -23.37 2.28
N GLY A 397 -6.06 -23.36 2.18
CA GLY A 397 -5.36 -23.06 0.94
C GLY A 397 -3.93 -23.57 0.93
N GLY A 398 -3.14 -23.11 -0.03
CA GLY A 398 -1.80 -23.65 -0.18
C GLY A 398 -0.82 -22.69 -0.83
N TYR A 399 0.42 -23.11 -0.84
CA TYR A 399 1.59 -22.41 -1.34
C TYR A 399 1.91 -22.82 -2.78
N SER A 400 2.39 -21.87 -3.57
CA SER A 400 3.07 -22.12 -4.85
C SER A 400 4.26 -21.18 -5.01
N LEU A 401 5.38 -21.74 -5.46
CA LEU A 401 6.57 -20.95 -5.86
C LEU A 401 6.48 -20.66 -7.36
N LEU A 402 6.49 -19.39 -7.74
CA LEU A 402 6.42 -18.96 -9.13
C LEU A 402 7.83 -18.73 -9.73
N ALA A 403 8.59 -17.82 -9.14
CA ALA A 403 9.92 -17.46 -9.62
C ALA A 403 11.04 -18.30 -8.97
N SER A 404 12.30 -17.98 -9.26
CA SER A 404 13.50 -18.69 -8.77
C SER A 404 13.54 -20.20 -9.07
N ARG A 405 12.75 -20.68 -10.03
CA ARG A 405 12.71 -22.07 -10.50
C ARG A 405 13.04 -22.15 -12.00
N LYS A 406 13.67 -23.21 -12.40
CA LYS A 406 13.94 -23.52 -13.81
C LYS A 406 12.88 -24.47 -14.33
N ILE A 407 12.21 -24.10 -15.39
CA ILE A 407 11.21 -24.94 -16.09
C ILE A 407 11.90 -25.75 -17.19
N GLY A 408 12.81 -25.13 -17.95
CA GLY A 408 13.47 -25.75 -19.11
C GLY A 408 12.55 -25.80 -20.33
N GLY A 409 12.95 -26.57 -21.34
CA GLY A 409 12.13 -26.77 -22.54
C GLY A 409 11.78 -25.50 -23.32
N GLY A 410 12.51 -24.41 -23.11
CA GLY A 410 12.24 -23.12 -23.76
C GLY A 410 11.15 -22.30 -23.11
N HIS A 411 10.80 -22.59 -21.84
CA HIS A 411 9.75 -21.88 -21.09
C HIS A 411 10.28 -20.81 -20.13
N ASP A 412 11.60 -20.78 -19.92
CA ASP A 412 12.25 -19.77 -19.09
C ASP A 412 12.46 -18.47 -19.87
N VAL A 413 12.71 -17.37 -19.15
CA VAL A 413 13.01 -16.08 -19.79
C VAL A 413 14.31 -16.16 -20.61
N VAL A 414 14.31 -15.52 -21.76
CA VAL A 414 15.49 -15.28 -22.57
C VAL A 414 16.00 -13.88 -22.26
N MET A 415 17.09 -13.80 -21.51
CA MET A 415 17.65 -12.51 -21.12
C MET A 415 18.43 -11.87 -22.27
N PRO A 416 18.44 -10.53 -22.38
CA PRO A 416 19.35 -9.83 -23.29
C PRO A 416 20.83 -10.16 -22.98
N PRO A 417 21.73 -10.03 -23.98
CA PRO A 417 23.14 -10.28 -23.77
C PRO A 417 23.73 -9.53 -22.58
N GLY A 418 24.51 -10.21 -21.75
CA GLY A 418 25.18 -9.66 -20.58
C GLY A 418 24.28 -9.49 -19.34
N ARG A 419 23.01 -9.91 -19.38
CA ARG A 419 22.09 -9.91 -18.22
C ARG A 419 21.78 -11.34 -17.77
N GLN A 420 21.46 -11.47 -16.49
CA GLN A 420 20.99 -12.71 -15.88
C GLN A 420 19.66 -12.45 -15.19
N PRO A 421 18.80 -13.46 -15.05
CA PRO A 421 17.61 -13.35 -14.21
C PRO A 421 17.98 -12.95 -12.77
N VAL A 422 17.16 -12.15 -12.12
CA VAL A 422 17.42 -11.62 -10.77
C VAL A 422 17.77 -12.74 -9.77
N PHE A 423 17.10 -13.89 -9.87
CA PHE A 423 17.34 -15.06 -8.99
C PHE A 423 18.02 -16.23 -9.72
N GLY A 424 18.76 -15.96 -10.77
CA GLY A 424 19.47 -16.97 -11.56
C GLY A 424 18.59 -17.80 -12.48
N ASN A 425 17.32 -18.03 -12.15
CA ASN A 425 16.32 -18.71 -12.98
C ASN A 425 14.97 -17.98 -12.84
N SER A 426 14.27 -17.83 -13.95
CA SER A 426 12.96 -17.22 -13.99
C SER A 426 12.09 -17.82 -15.09
N PRO A 427 10.93 -18.40 -14.78
CA PRO A 427 9.97 -18.82 -15.78
C PRO A 427 9.43 -17.59 -16.52
N CYS A 428 9.15 -17.73 -17.82
CA CYS A 428 8.43 -16.70 -18.55
C CYS A 428 6.92 -16.95 -18.47
N LEU A 429 6.17 -16.01 -17.92
CA LEU A 429 4.71 -16.13 -17.76
C LEU A 429 3.97 -16.00 -19.10
N GLY A 430 4.61 -15.45 -20.13
CA GLY A 430 4.11 -15.43 -21.50
C GLY A 430 4.44 -16.69 -22.30
N SER A 431 5.14 -17.68 -21.71
CA SER A 431 5.38 -18.96 -22.36
C SER A 431 4.13 -19.87 -22.28
N SER A 432 4.08 -20.93 -23.07
CA SER A 432 3.00 -21.92 -23.00
C SER A 432 2.93 -22.60 -21.63
N TRP A 433 4.04 -22.72 -20.91
CA TRP A 433 4.03 -23.16 -19.52
C TRP A 433 3.30 -22.14 -18.62
N GLY A 434 3.59 -20.84 -18.78
CA GLY A 434 2.95 -19.78 -17.98
C GLY A 434 1.44 -19.76 -18.15
N GLU A 435 0.95 -19.86 -19.39
CA GLU A 435 -0.48 -19.99 -19.71
C GLU A 435 -1.11 -21.20 -19.01
N GLU A 436 -0.44 -22.37 -19.11
CA GLU A 436 -0.90 -23.62 -18.50
C GLU A 436 -0.89 -23.51 -16.95
N TYR A 437 0.15 -22.89 -16.36
CA TYR A 437 0.27 -22.69 -14.91
C TYR A 437 -0.92 -21.90 -14.37
N PHE A 438 -1.22 -20.73 -14.93
CA PHE A 438 -2.35 -19.92 -14.47
C PHE A 438 -3.69 -20.62 -14.75
N ARG A 439 -3.83 -21.33 -15.85
CA ARG A 439 -5.03 -22.15 -16.14
C ARG A 439 -5.25 -23.21 -15.06
N LYS A 440 -4.19 -23.86 -14.58
CA LYS A 440 -4.24 -24.82 -13.47
C LYS A 440 -4.63 -24.15 -12.14
N LEU A 441 -4.07 -22.98 -11.83
CA LEU A 441 -4.44 -22.21 -10.62
C LEU A 441 -5.93 -21.88 -10.61
N TYR A 442 -6.45 -21.30 -11.70
CA TYR A 442 -7.88 -20.99 -11.84
C TYR A 442 -8.74 -22.25 -11.69
N ARG A 443 -8.36 -23.34 -12.33
CA ARG A 443 -9.09 -24.62 -12.26
C ARG A 443 -9.08 -25.18 -10.84
N PHE A 444 -7.92 -25.25 -10.20
CA PHE A 444 -7.76 -25.82 -8.87
C PHE A 444 -8.62 -25.05 -7.84
N ILE A 445 -8.46 -23.75 -7.77
CA ILE A 445 -9.21 -22.88 -6.84
C ILE A 445 -10.72 -22.98 -7.08
N LYS A 446 -11.15 -22.90 -8.34
CA LYS A 446 -12.60 -23.02 -8.69
C LYS A 446 -13.18 -24.37 -8.28
N TYR A 447 -12.45 -25.44 -8.48
CA TYR A 447 -12.96 -26.80 -8.24
C TYR A 447 -12.96 -27.16 -6.74
N THR A 448 -11.86 -26.88 -6.07
CA THR A 448 -11.67 -27.29 -4.66
C THR A 448 -12.35 -26.35 -3.67
N GLY A 449 -12.58 -25.08 -4.05
CA GLY A 449 -13.09 -24.05 -3.16
C GLY A 449 -12.01 -23.48 -2.23
N PHE A 450 -10.71 -23.65 -2.54
CA PHE A 450 -9.64 -22.98 -1.81
C PHE A 450 -9.92 -21.48 -1.74
N ASP A 451 -9.83 -20.92 -0.55
CA ASP A 451 -10.14 -19.53 -0.25
C ASP A 451 -8.96 -18.75 0.38
N ASN A 452 -7.79 -19.37 0.34
CA ASN A 452 -6.53 -18.64 0.54
C ASN A 452 -5.42 -19.23 -0.36
N PHE A 453 -4.46 -18.40 -0.70
CA PHE A 453 -3.35 -18.75 -1.59
C PHE A 453 -2.10 -17.97 -1.21
N GLU A 454 -0.99 -18.68 -1.02
CA GLU A 454 0.33 -18.08 -0.85
C GLU A 454 1.13 -18.24 -2.13
N HIS A 455 1.49 -17.11 -2.74
CA HIS A 455 2.17 -17.06 -4.02
C HIS A 455 3.55 -16.44 -3.86
N ASP A 456 4.56 -17.28 -3.70
CA ASP A 456 5.94 -16.88 -3.48
C ASP A 456 6.67 -16.64 -4.81
N GLY A 457 7.58 -15.65 -4.83
CA GLY A 457 8.27 -15.22 -6.05
C GLY A 457 7.32 -14.62 -7.09
N SER A 458 6.33 -13.87 -6.62
CA SER A 458 5.24 -13.27 -7.42
C SER A 458 5.60 -11.96 -8.12
N TYR A 459 6.84 -11.52 -8.01
CA TYR A 459 7.31 -10.37 -8.79
C TYR A 459 7.16 -10.64 -10.29
N PRO A 460 6.97 -9.59 -11.13
CA PRO A 460 6.62 -9.74 -12.54
C PRO A 460 7.71 -10.38 -13.41
N GLY A 461 8.69 -10.97 -12.81
CA GLY A 461 9.75 -11.65 -13.51
C GLY A 461 10.71 -10.72 -14.24
N ASP A 462 11.65 -11.34 -14.89
CA ASP A 462 12.63 -10.66 -15.72
C ASP A 462 12.05 -10.35 -17.11
N VAL A 463 12.68 -9.42 -17.84
CA VAL A 463 12.38 -9.22 -19.25
C VAL A 463 12.63 -10.50 -20.04
N CYS A 464 11.89 -10.72 -21.11
CA CYS A 464 12.08 -11.86 -21.99
C CYS A 464 12.20 -11.42 -23.43
N ALA A 465 13.37 -11.69 -24.05
CA ALA A 465 13.63 -11.37 -25.45
C ALA A 465 13.20 -12.49 -26.41
N SER A 466 12.54 -13.54 -25.92
CA SER A 466 12.02 -14.61 -26.78
C SER A 466 10.94 -14.09 -27.71
N ASN A 467 10.99 -14.45 -28.97
CA ASN A 467 9.90 -14.25 -29.93
C ASN A 467 9.10 -15.54 -30.19
N MET A 468 9.34 -16.58 -29.40
CA MET A 468 8.71 -17.90 -29.53
C MET A 468 7.62 -18.12 -28.48
N HIS A 469 7.49 -17.22 -27.49
CA HIS A 469 6.48 -17.34 -26.45
C HIS A 469 5.15 -16.77 -26.93
N PRO A 470 4.02 -17.49 -26.75
CA PRO A 470 2.74 -17.06 -27.31
C PRO A 470 2.16 -15.81 -26.63
N GLY A 471 2.50 -15.55 -25.38
CA GLY A 471 1.91 -14.47 -24.58
C GLY A 471 2.61 -13.12 -24.72
N HIS A 472 3.71 -13.01 -25.47
CA HIS A 472 4.37 -11.73 -25.78
C HIS A 472 5.19 -11.85 -27.09
N LEU A 473 5.55 -10.72 -27.68
CA LEU A 473 6.25 -10.64 -28.95
C LEU A 473 7.79 -10.58 -28.80
N GLY A 474 8.27 -10.14 -27.64
CA GLY A 474 9.70 -10.02 -27.39
C GLY A 474 10.02 -9.15 -26.17
N TYR A 475 11.19 -8.51 -26.19
CA TYR A 475 11.72 -7.73 -25.09
C TYR A 475 10.78 -6.58 -24.66
N GLU A 476 10.25 -5.83 -25.63
CA GLU A 476 9.56 -4.57 -25.37
C GLU A 476 8.19 -4.74 -24.70
N ASP A 477 7.49 -5.85 -24.91
CA ASP A 477 6.17 -6.10 -24.34
C ASP A 477 6.17 -7.14 -23.22
N SER A 478 7.24 -7.90 -23.05
CA SER A 478 7.28 -9.06 -22.17
C SER A 478 6.97 -8.76 -20.70
N GLN A 479 7.54 -7.68 -20.14
CA GLN A 479 7.28 -7.33 -18.73
C GLN A 479 5.84 -6.87 -18.50
N TRP A 480 5.31 -6.04 -19.41
CA TRP A 480 3.93 -5.59 -19.34
C TRP A 480 2.94 -6.76 -19.41
N LYS A 481 3.15 -7.70 -20.31
CA LYS A 481 2.33 -8.90 -20.44
C LYS A 481 2.39 -9.78 -19.20
N GLN A 482 3.57 -10.05 -18.67
CA GLN A 482 3.76 -10.84 -17.45
C GLN A 482 3.11 -10.16 -16.23
N PHE A 483 3.25 -8.85 -16.09
CA PHE A 483 2.58 -8.06 -15.06
C PHE A 483 1.05 -8.22 -15.13
N ARG A 484 0.46 -8.13 -16.33
CA ARG A 484 -0.99 -8.29 -16.53
C ARG A 484 -1.46 -9.68 -16.10
N VAL A 485 -0.76 -10.73 -16.51
CA VAL A 485 -1.11 -12.11 -16.14
C VAL A 485 -1.18 -12.31 -14.63
N ILE A 486 -0.18 -11.84 -13.88
CA ILE A 486 -0.14 -11.96 -12.41
C ILE A 486 -1.26 -11.13 -11.77
N THR A 487 -1.37 -9.86 -12.15
CA THR A 487 -2.28 -8.94 -11.47
C THR A 487 -3.76 -9.21 -11.79
N ASP A 488 -4.06 -9.69 -12.99
CA ASP A 488 -5.41 -10.12 -13.35
C ASP A 488 -5.83 -11.35 -12.52
N PHE A 489 -4.89 -12.28 -12.26
CA PHE A 489 -5.13 -13.41 -11.36
C PHE A 489 -5.39 -12.93 -9.91
N TYR A 490 -4.60 -11.98 -9.38
CA TYR A 490 -4.81 -11.48 -8.03
C TYR A 490 -6.14 -10.73 -7.87
N LYS A 491 -6.50 -9.88 -8.82
CA LYS A 491 -7.80 -9.19 -8.85
C LYS A 491 -8.96 -10.19 -8.92
N TRP A 492 -8.82 -11.24 -9.72
CA TRP A 492 -9.80 -12.33 -9.77
C TRP A 492 -9.93 -13.06 -8.42
N CYS A 493 -8.82 -13.34 -7.73
CA CYS A 493 -8.83 -13.91 -6.40
C CYS A 493 -9.61 -13.02 -5.42
N ARG A 494 -9.38 -11.70 -5.43
CA ARG A 494 -10.11 -10.75 -4.59
C ARG A 494 -11.62 -10.78 -4.82
N GLY A 495 -12.04 -10.78 -6.07
CA GLY A 495 -13.46 -10.86 -6.43
C GLY A 495 -14.14 -12.14 -5.95
N ARG A 496 -13.37 -13.19 -5.67
CA ARG A 496 -13.87 -14.46 -5.13
C ARG A 496 -13.73 -14.62 -3.62
N GLY A 497 -13.09 -13.68 -2.94
CA GLY A 497 -12.79 -13.79 -1.51
C GLY A 497 -11.64 -14.74 -1.19
N VAL A 498 -10.77 -15.01 -2.18
CA VAL A 498 -9.53 -15.75 -1.96
C VAL A 498 -8.51 -14.80 -1.34
N TYR A 499 -8.09 -15.11 -0.11
CA TYR A 499 -7.08 -14.34 0.61
C TYR A 499 -5.69 -14.59 0.00
N LEU A 500 -4.95 -13.51 -0.26
CA LEU A 500 -3.64 -13.59 -0.91
C LEU A 500 -2.52 -13.23 0.06
N THR A 501 -1.69 -14.21 0.38
CA THR A 501 -0.40 -13.99 1.03
C THR A 501 0.68 -13.94 -0.05
N VAL A 502 1.16 -12.74 -0.36
CA VAL A 502 2.18 -12.50 -1.39
C VAL A 502 3.34 -11.81 -0.69
N PRO A 503 4.55 -12.36 -0.66
CA PRO A 503 5.70 -11.74 0.00
C PRO A 503 6.08 -10.38 -0.57
N ASP A 504 5.83 -10.18 -1.87
CA ASP A 504 6.15 -8.95 -2.60
C ASP A 504 5.04 -7.89 -2.51
N TRP A 505 5.35 -6.68 -2.99
CA TRP A 505 4.52 -5.48 -2.80
C TRP A 505 3.40 -5.36 -3.84
N TYR A 506 2.35 -6.18 -3.74
CA TYR A 506 1.20 -6.19 -4.67
C TYR A 506 -0.10 -5.67 -4.03
N PHE A 507 -0.03 -4.84 -2.99
CA PHE A 507 -1.22 -4.35 -2.28
C PHE A 507 -2.24 -3.67 -3.21
N LEU A 508 -1.78 -2.84 -4.13
CA LEU A 508 -2.67 -2.13 -5.06
C LEU A 508 -3.32 -3.05 -6.12
N ASN A 509 -2.84 -4.28 -6.23
CA ASN A 509 -3.36 -5.32 -7.13
C ASN A 509 -4.09 -6.46 -6.41
N GLY A 510 -4.34 -6.34 -5.10
CA GLY A 510 -5.16 -7.29 -4.37
C GLY A 510 -4.44 -8.19 -3.37
N SER A 511 -3.11 -8.11 -3.19
CA SER A 511 -2.46 -8.85 -2.12
C SER A 511 -2.83 -8.29 -0.74
N SER A 512 -2.82 -9.15 0.28
CA SER A 512 -3.15 -8.75 1.65
C SER A 512 -1.91 -8.55 2.51
N LYS A 513 -0.84 -9.29 2.25
CA LYS A 513 0.34 -9.32 3.11
C LYS A 513 1.63 -9.27 2.30
N THR A 514 2.66 -8.69 2.94
CA THR A 514 4.07 -8.80 2.52
C THR A 514 4.91 -9.23 3.70
N GLY A 515 6.11 -9.75 3.45
CA GLY A 515 7.02 -10.14 4.53
C GLY A 515 7.42 -8.95 5.40
N MET A 516 7.42 -9.14 6.72
CA MET A 516 7.89 -8.16 7.70
C MET A 516 8.99 -8.82 8.54
N GLY A 517 10.25 -8.50 8.22
CA GLY A 517 11.39 -9.10 8.91
C GLY A 517 11.59 -10.59 8.64
N TYR A 518 11.06 -11.11 7.54
CA TYR A 518 11.30 -12.48 7.09
C TYR A 518 12.76 -12.63 6.68
N ARG A 519 13.53 -13.33 7.52
CA ARG A 519 14.95 -13.60 7.28
C ARG A 519 15.34 -14.95 7.89
N GLU A 520 16.00 -15.79 7.13
CA GLU A 520 16.56 -17.06 7.61
C GLU A 520 17.56 -16.83 8.74
N SER A 521 18.25 -15.71 8.74
CA SER A 521 19.19 -15.35 9.82
C SER A 521 18.56 -15.22 11.20
N ASN A 522 17.26 -14.96 11.29
CA ASN A 522 16.61 -14.80 12.60
C ASN A 522 16.49 -16.13 13.35
N TRP A 523 16.22 -17.20 12.68
CA TRP A 523 16.02 -18.51 13.34
C TRP A 523 17.31 -19.30 13.56
N SER A 524 18.46 -18.84 13.08
CA SER A 524 19.76 -19.39 13.46
C SER A 524 20.39 -18.72 14.68
N LEU A 525 19.73 -17.74 15.28
CA LEU A 525 20.16 -17.02 16.48
C LEU A 525 19.68 -17.74 17.76
N PRO A 526 20.33 -17.53 18.90
CA PRO A 526 19.79 -17.94 20.20
C PRO A 526 18.37 -17.41 20.40
N ARG A 527 17.47 -18.21 20.99
CA ARG A 527 16.04 -17.89 21.16
C ARG A 527 15.77 -16.52 21.72
N ARG A 528 16.55 -16.14 22.74
CA ARG A 528 16.47 -14.81 23.35
C ARG A 528 16.73 -13.66 22.36
N GLN A 529 17.68 -13.84 21.47
CA GLN A 529 18.00 -12.84 20.45
C GLN A 529 16.93 -12.82 19.35
N GLN A 530 16.33 -13.97 19.04
CA GLN A 530 15.22 -14.03 18.09
C GLN A 530 14.04 -13.16 18.56
N GLU A 531 13.68 -13.21 19.85
CA GLU A 531 12.60 -12.40 20.44
C GLU A 531 12.85 -10.89 20.27
N ILE A 532 14.08 -10.43 20.56
CA ILE A 532 14.45 -9.02 20.42
C ILE A 532 14.41 -8.58 18.96
N ILE A 533 14.99 -9.39 18.05
CA ILE A 533 15.06 -9.06 16.62
C ILE A 533 13.66 -9.11 15.99
N GLU A 534 12.79 -10.00 16.41
CA GLU A 534 11.40 -10.05 15.96
C GLU A 534 10.69 -8.73 16.26
N ARG A 535 10.76 -8.23 17.48
CA ARG A 535 10.18 -6.94 17.84
C ARG A 535 10.86 -5.76 17.14
N GLN A 536 12.21 -5.81 16.89
CA GLN A 536 12.87 -4.81 16.05
C GLN A 536 12.29 -4.80 14.62
N ASN A 537 12.13 -5.97 14.02
CA ASN A 537 11.58 -6.08 12.67
C ASN A 537 10.13 -5.59 12.58
N ILE A 538 9.33 -5.84 13.61
CA ILE A 538 7.97 -5.30 13.71
C ILE A 538 8.02 -3.78 13.85
N PHE A 539 8.82 -3.26 14.76
CA PHE A 539 8.98 -1.82 14.98
C PHE A 539 9.44 -1.11 13.71
N ASP A 540 10.47 -1.63 13.06
CA ASP A 540 11.03 -1.02 11.85
C ASP A 540 10.09 -1.18 10.62
N GLY A 541 9.36 -2.28 10.52
CA GLY A 541 8.44 -2.55 9.42
C GLY A 541 7.12 -1.78 9.49
N THR A 542 6.68 -1.36 10.68
CA THR A 542 5.40 -0.68 10.87
C THR A 542 5.43 0.83 10.63
N TRP A 543 6.56 1.39 10.24
CA TRP A 543 6.59 2.77 9.73
C TRP A 543 5.74 2.95 8.48
N GLU A 544 5.80 2.00 7.54
CA GLU A 544 5.10 2.07 6.25
C GLU A 544 3.91 1.11 6.15
N LYS A 545 3.85 0.09 7.01
CA LYS A 545 2.85 -0.97 6.99
C LYS A 545 1.95 -0.93 8.22
N THR A 546 0.67 -1.17 8.04
CA THR A 546 -0.20 -1.53 9.17
C THR A 546 0.19 -2.92 9.70
N PRO A 547 -0.13 -3.28 10.95
CA PRO A 547 0.13 -4.62 11.46
C PRO A 547 -0.41 -5.73 10.54
N SER A 548 -1.60 -5.52 9.99
CA SER A 548 -2.28 -6.46 9.08
C SER A 548 -1.57 -6.66 7.74
N MET A 549 -0.79 -5.69 7.26
CA MET A 549 -0.05 -5.79 5.99
C MET A 549 1.19 -6.67 6.08
N GLY A 550 1.72 -6.91 7.29
CA GLY A 550 2.92 -7.69 7.51
C GLY A 550 2.62 -9.12 8.00
N TRP A 551 3.62 -9.98 7.88
CA TRP A 551 3.66 -11.29 8.52
C TRP A 551 5.10 -11.67 8.86
N MET A 552 5.26 -12.53 9.86
CA MET A 552 6.54 -13.05 10.32
C MET A 552 6.56 -14.58 10.14
N HIS A 553 7.74 -15.14 9.90
CA HIS A 553 7.90 -16.59 9.87
C HIS A 553 8.34 -17.12 11.24
N VAL A 554 7.56 -18.05 11.80
CA VAL A 554 7.89 -18.71 13.07
C VAL A 554 7.95 -20.22 12.85
N PRO A 555 9.16 -20.82 12.76
CA PRO A 555 9.31 -22.24 12.60
C PRO A 555 9.04 -22.96 13.93
N LEU A 556 7.94 -23.70 14.00
CA LEU A 556 7.68 -24.62 15.12
C LEU A 556 8.53 -25.88 14.99
N VAL A 557 8.79 -26.33 13.76
CA VAL A 557 9.67 -27.47 13.41
C VAL A 557 10.87 -26.97 12.63
N GLU A 558 11.91 -27.79 12.56
CA GLU A 558 13.14 -27.47 11.84
C GLU A 558 12.88 -26.94 10.41
N TYR A 559 13.63 -25.93 10.02
CA TYR A 559 13.53 -25.26 8.74
C TYR A 559 14.91 -24.87 8.22
N GLN A 560 15.21 -25.22 6.97
CA GLN A 560 16.34 -24.77 6.13
C GLN A 560 17.65 -24.39 6.86
N GLY A 561 18.31 -25.38 7.48
CA GLY A 561 19.65 -25.19 8.03
C GLY A 561 19.74 -24.35 9.31
N GLY A 562 18.63 -23.96 9.90
CA GLY A 562 18.61 -23.51 11.28
C GLY A 562 18.96 -24.66 12.21
N GLY A 563 19.78 -24.46 13.25
CA GLY A 563 20.06 -25.46 14.25
C GLY A 563 18.88 -25.67 15.22
N SER A 564 19.16 -26.32 16.37
CA SER A 564 18.16 -26.53 17.43
C SER A 564 17.47 -25.25 17.90
N GLU A 565 18.14 -24.13 17.83
CA GLU A 565 17.59 -22.82 18.19
C GLU A 565 16.57 -22.27 17.18
N ALA A 566 16.58 -22.80 15.94
CA ALA A 566 15.67 -22.39 14.87
C ALA A 566 14.29 -23.07 14.96
N THR A 567 14.06 -23.95 15.91
CA THR A 567 12.80 -24.66 16.12
C THR A 567 12.31 -24.48 17.54
N ILE A 568 10.99 -24.40 17.72
CA ILE A 568 10.38 -24.32 19.05
C ILE A 568 10.05 -25.72 19.59
N GLU A 569 9.73 -26.69 18.73
CA GLU A 569 9.44 -28.04 19.19
C GLU A 569 10.64 -28.74 19.87
N PRO A 570 10.40 -29.54 20.97
CA PRO A 570 9.09 -29.79 21.59
C PRO A 570 8.54 -28.54 22.31
N LEU A 571 7.27 -28.17 22.01
CA LEU A 571 6.69 -26.90 22.45
C LEU A 571 6.64 -26.76 23.97
N LYS A 572 6.33 -27.84 24.68
CA LYS A 572 6.30 -27.87 26.15
C LYS A 572 7.67 -27.63 26.79
N GLU A 573 8.74 -28.11 26.17
CA GLU A 573 10.11 -27.91 26.68
C GLU A 573 10.60 -26.47 26.52
N HIS A 574 10.03 -25.75 25.53
CA HIS A 574 10.37 -24.36 25.20
C HIS A 574 9.21 -23.40 25.49
N LEU A 575 8.35 -23.74 26.47
CA LEU A 575 7.13 -22.98 26.79
C LEU A 575 7.36 -21.48 27.00
N PRO A 576 8.41 -21.01 27.72
CA PRO A 576 8.67 -19.57 27.89
C PRO A 576 8.95 -18.86 26.56
N HIS A 577 9.79 -19.46 25.71
CA HIS A 577 10.10 -18.90 24.39
C HIS A 577 8.87 -18.87 23.48
N TYR A 578 8.10 -19.96 23.46
CA TYR A 578 6.86 -20.02 22.69
C TYR A 578 5.87 -18.94 23.14
N GLY A 579 5.73 -18.76 24.47
CA GLY A 579 4.90 -17.72 25.06
C GLY A 579 5.34 -16.31 24.66
N GLN A 580 6.63 -16.04 24.66
CA GLN A 580 7.17 -14.74 24.26
C GLN A 580 6.91 -14.46 22.76
N ARG A 581 7.12 -15.47 21.88
CA ARG A 581 6.84 -15.31 20.44
C ARG A 581 5.35 -15.03 20.19
N LEU A 582 4.45 -15.71 20.93
CA LEU A 582 3.01 -15.44 20.86
C LEU A 582 2.69 -14.01 21.36
N ALA A 583 3.31 -13.57 22.46
CA ALA A 583 3.14 -12.22 23.01
C ALA A 583 3.61 -11.14 22.05
N ASP A 584 4.80 -11.31 21.47
CA ASP A 584 5.42 -10.35 20.56
C ASP A 584 4.54 -10.11 19.31
N LEU A 585 4.03 -11.19 18.72
CA LEU A 585 3.26 -11.13 17.47
C LEU A 585 1.82 -10.73 17.69
N PHE A 586 1.11 -11.38 18.61
CA PHE A 586 -0.29 -11.02 18.88
C PHE A 586 -0.42 -9.68 19.57
N GLY A 587 0.55 -9.29 20.43
CA GLY A 587 0.60 -7.96 21.02
C GLY A 587 0.86 -6.83 20.02
N ALA A 588 1.52 -7.14 18.92
CA ALA A 588 1.74 -6.20 17.83
C ALA A 588 0.65 -6.25 16.73
N GLY A 589 -0.30 -7.19 16.80
CA GLY A 589 -1.30 -7.41 15.73
C GLY A 589 -0.69 -7.95 14.43
N VAL A 590 0.59 -8.34 14.43
CA VAL A 590 1.29 -8.92 13.28
C VAL A 590 1.13 -10.42 13.30
N GLN A 591 0.55 -10.99 12.25
CA GLN A 591 0.35 -12.43 12.19
C GLN A 591 1.65 -13.16 11.85
N ALA A 592 1.77 -14.38 12.38
CA ALA A 592 2.86 -15.27 12.06
C ALA A 592 2.42 -16.41 11.15
N ALA A 593 3.36 -16.84 10.30
CA ALA A 593 3.34 -18.16 9.70
C ALA A 593 3.82 -19.18 10.74
N TRP A 594 2.93 -19.64 11.62
CA TRP A 594 3.22 -20.68 12.59
C TRP A 594 3.42 -22.00 11.86
N ARG A 595 4.68 -22.29 11.48
CA ARG A 595 5.01 -23.34 10.55
C ARG A 595 5.38 -24.64 11.28
N GLY A 596 4.47 -25.60 11.27
CA GLY A 596 4.67 -26.87 11.96
C GLY A 596 3.60 -27.90 11.62
N ASN A 597 3.59 -29.00 12.40
CA ASN A 597 2.59 -30.05 12.28
C ASN A 597 1.47 -29.90 13.31
N ARG A 598 1.67 -29.06 14.32
CA ARG A 598 0.76 -28.83 15.44
C ARG A 598 0.99 -27.45 16.05
N LEU A 599 -0.04 -26.92 16.73
CA LEU A 599 -0.01 -25.63 17.44
C LEU A 599 0.26 -25.82 18.95
N TYR A 600 0.03 -27.02 19.47
CA TYR A 600 0.28 -27.41 20.86
C TYR A 600 0.61 -28.89 20.95
N ASP A 601 1.32 -29.31 22.00
CA ASP A 601 1.74 -30.70 22.28
C ASP A 601 1.41 -31.16 23.70
N ALA A 602 0.89 -30.25 24.53
CA ALA A 602 0.50 -30.52 25.92
C ALA A 602 -0.63 -29.57 26.35
N PRO A 603 -1.36 -29.88 27.46
CA PRO A 603 -2.37 -28.96 27.98
C PRO A 603 -1.85 -27.55 28.27
N GLU A 604 -0.63 -27.44 28.78
CA GLU A 604 -0.01 -26.15 29.12
C GLU A 604 0.25 -25.30 27.86
N THR A 605 0.71 -25.92 26.76
CA THR A 605 0.92 -25.21 25.49
C THR A 605 -0.41 -24.86 24.82
N LEU A 606 -1.45 -25.70 24.96
CA LEU A 606 -2.79 -25.38 24.49
C LEU A 606 -3.35 -24.12 25.17
N GLU A 607 -3.29 -24.06 26.50
CA GLU A 607 -3.79 -22.91 27.25
C GLU A 607 -2.98 -21.65 26.97
N LEU A 608 -1.68 -21.77 26.74
CA LEU A 608 -0.83 -20.67 26.33
C LEU A 608 -1.24 -20.07 24.97
N VAL A 609 -1.47 -20.92 23.97
CA VAL A 609 -1.93 -20.49 22.64
C VAL A 609 -3.32 -19.85 22.74
N LYS A 610 -4.26 -20.48 23.45
CA LYS A 610 -5.60 -19.92 23.69
C LYS A 610 -5.57 -18.55 24.36
N LYS A 611 -4.70 -18.34 25.35
CA LYS A 611 -4.51 -17.04 26.02
C LYS A 611 -4.25 -15.94 25.01
N TRP A 612 -3.25 -16.10 24.15
CA TRP A 612 -2.82 -15.06 23.24
C TRP A 612 -3.75 -14.87 22.05
N VAL A 613 -4.31 -15.95 21.51
CA VAL A 613 -5.34 -15.85 20.46
C VAL A 613 -6.60 -15.17 20.97
N SER A 614 -7.03 -15.49 22.19
CA SER A 614 -8.19 -14.84 22.83
C SER A 614 -7.92 -13.35 23.11
N PHE A 615 -6.73 -13.02 23.60
CA PHE A 615 -6.28 -11.65 23.78
C PHE A 615 -6.35 -10.86 22.45
N TYR A 616 -5.74 -11.40 21.39
CA TYR A 616 -5.77 -10.75 20.08
C TYR A 616 -7.21 -10.56 19.57
N LYS A 617 -8.06 -11.61 19.63
CA LYS A 617 -9.44 -11.52 19.16
C LYS A 617 -10.29 -10.54 19.97
N LYS A 618 -10.07 -10.45 21.29
CA LYS A 618 -10.72 -9.47 22.15
C LYS A 618 -10.38 -8.04 21.78
N HIS A 619 -9.12 -7.78 21.48
CA HIS A 619 -8.58 -6.45 21.20
C HIS A 619 -8.26 -6.23 19.70
N ARG A 620 -8.75 -7.09 18.78
CA ARG A 620 -8.45 -7.03 17.33
C ARG A 620 -8.67 -5.63 16.76
N THR A 621 -9.73 -4.94 17.12
CA THR A 621 -10.06 -3.61 16.58
C THR A 621 -8.97 -2.59 16.86
N ILE A 622 -8.31 -2.64 18.01
CA ILE A 622 -7.22 -1.73 18.34
C ILE A 622 -5.84 -2.29 17.96
N LEU A 623 -5.63 -3.61 18.03
CA LEU A 623 -4.35 -4.23 17.65
C LEU A 623 -4.09 -4.18 16.13
N ASP A 624 -5.14 -4.15 15.30
CA ASP A 624 -5.03 -3.95 13.84
C ASP A 624 -5.03 -2.46 13.43
N ALA A 625 -5.05 -1.54 14.41
CA ALA A 625 -4.93 -0.11 14.19
C ALA A 625 -3.46 0.33 13.95
N ASP A 626 -3.24 1.63 13.82
CA ASP A 626 -1.90 2.17 13.60
C ASP A 626 -0.98 1.98 14.80
N ILE A 627 0.25 1.55 14.56
CA ILE A 627 1.33 1.55 15.55
C ILE A 627 1.99 2.93 15.57
N ILE A 628 2.09 3.50 16.77
CA ILE A 628 2.90 4.66 17.11
C ILE A 628 4.16 4.17 17.81
N HIS A 629 5.31 4.63 17.36
CA HIS A 629 6.62 4.15 17.78
C HIS A 629 7.07 4.83 19.08
N VAL A 630 7.01 4.10 20.20
CA VAL A 630 7.36 4.63 21.53
C VAL A 630 8.83 4.43 21.83
N ARG A 631 9.32 3.18 21.85
CA ARG A 631 10.72 2.86 22.08
C ARG A 631 11.13 1.59 21.33
N ARG A 632 12.16 1.73 20.47
CA ARG A 632 12.68 0.63 19.68
C ARG A 632 13.37 -0.42 20.56
N PRO A 633 13.15 -1.72 20.33
CA PRO A 633 13.85 -2.79 21.04
C PRO A 633 15.37 -2.73 20.83
N ASP A 634 16.14 -2.82 21.93
CA ASP A 634 17.60 -2.85 21.93
C ASP A 634 18.22 -3.88 22.90
N GLY A 635 17.37 -4.60 23.65
CA GLY A 635 17.79 -5.59 24.63
C GLY A 635 18.43 -5.02 25.90
N LYS A 636 18.39 -3.69 26.10
CA LYS A 636 19.02 -3.02 27.25
C LYS A 636 18.03 -2.39 28.22
N ASP A 637 16.81 -2.22 27.82
CA ASP A 637 15.73 -1.65 28.62
C ASP A 637 14.39 -2.14 28.03
N ILE A 638 13.27 -1.84 28.71
CA ILE A 638 11.92 -2.12 28.19
C ILE A 638 11.75 -1.48 26.81
N ASP A 639 11.07 -2.15 25.93
CA ASP A 639 10.64 -1.61 24.64
C ASP A 639 9.12 -1.51 24.57
N ALA A 640 8.58 -0.64 23.69
CA ALA A 640 7.16 -0.38 23.67
C ALA A 640 6.65 0.12 22.31
N ILE A 641 5.42 -0.29 21.98
CA ILE A 641 4.64 0.21 20.86
C ILE A 641 3.23 0.58 21.36
N LEU A 642 2.64 1.62 20.77
CA LEU A 642 1.27 2.07 21.06
C LEU A 642 0.41 1.87 19.82
N HIS A 643 -0.59 1.00 19.90
CA HIS A 643 -1.67 0.99 18.91
C HIS A 643 -2.62 2.15 19.18
N ALA A 644 -3.01 2.90 18.16
CA ALA A 644 -3.87 4.06 18.29
C ALA A 644 -4.95 4.13 17.21
N ASP A 645 -6.20 4.37 17.63
CA ASP A 645 -7.32 4.64 16.75
C ASP A 645 -8.31 5.59 17.45
N PRO A 646 -8.33 6.88 17.06
CA PRO A 646 -9.19 7.87 17.70
C PRO A 646 -10.70 7.61 17.52
N ALA A 647 -11.07 6.79 16.53
CA ALA A 647 -12.47 6.44 16.26
C ALA A 647 -12.96 5.20 17.02
N ASN A 648 -12.05 4.42 17.64
CA ASN A 648 -12.40 3.21 18.38
C ASN A 648 -12.85 3.52 19.82
N GLU A 649 -13.50 2.57 20.50
CA GLU A 649 -13.82 2.69 21.94
C GLU A 649 -12.53 2.65 22.77
N GLU A 650 -11.68 1.64 22.55
CA GLU A 650 -10.31 1.60 23.04
C GLU A 650 -9.47 2.52 22.14
N LYS A 651 -9.17 3.74 22.61
CA LYS A 651 -8.43 4.77 21.85
C LYS A 651 -6.98 4.41 21.63
N GLY A 652 -6.43 3.57 22.52
CA GLY A 652 -5.07 3.06 22.42
C GLY A 652 -4.86 1.77 23.20
N LEU A 653 -3.86 0.98 22.76
CA LEU A 653 -3.33 -0.16 23.48
C LEU A 653 -1.80 -0.07 23.43
N LEU A 654 -1.19 0.17 24.59
CA LEU A 654 0.28 0.24 24.74
C LEU A 654 0.78 -1.15 25.16
N MET A 655 1.61 -1.77 24.32
CA MET A 655 2.36 -2.99 24.68
C MET A 655 3.76 -2.61 25.16
N ILE A 656 4.18 -3.20 26.27
CA ILE A 656 5.52 -3.03 26.84
C ILE A 656 6.15 -4.40 27.08
N TYR A 657 7.41 -4.54 26.68
CA TYR A 657 8.18 -5.77 26.84
C TYR A 657 9.46 -5.49 27.63
N ASN A 658 9.78 -6.38 28.57
CA ASN A 658 11.03 -6.32 29.33
C ASN A 658 11.97 -7.43 28.87
N PRO A 659 13.02 -7.13 28.08
CA PRO A 659 13.97 -8.13 27.64
C PRO A 659 15.02 -8.48 28.71
N LEU A 660 14.96 -7.92 29.92
CA LEU A 660 15.97 -8.11 30.96
C LEU A 660 15.59 -9.28 31.90
N ASP A 661 16.58 -9.86 32.56
CA ASP A 661 16.45 -10.94 33.52
C ASP A 661 16.05 -10.48 34.94
N HIS A 662 15.70 -9.20 35.08
CA HIS A 662 15.23 -8.57 36.32
C HIS A 662 14.04 -7.64 36.03
N PRO A 663 13.17 -7.39 37.03
CA PRO A 663 12.06 -6.48 36.88
C PRO A 663 12.55 -5.05 36.62
N VAL A 664 11.82 -4.32 35.75
CA VAL A 664 12.05 -2.90 35.48
C VAL A 664 10.91 -2.07 36.05
N ARG A 665 11.26 -1.11 36.91
CA ARG A 665 10.34 -0.13 37.49
C ARG A 665 10.79 1.28 37.11
N LYS A 666 9.92 2.01 36.39
CA LYS A 666 10.21 3.39 36.00
C LYS A 666 8.95 4.14 35.56
N ASP A 667 9.08 5.44 35.47
CA ASP A 667 8.09 6.30 34.83
C ASP A 667 8.34 6.35 33.33
N LEU A 668 7.42 5.83 32.54
CA LEU A 668 7.48 5.85 31.08
C LEU A 668 6.70 7.06 30.55
N LYS A 669 7.36 7.88 29.76
CA LYS A 669 6.76 9.00 29.06
C LYS A 669 6.19 8.52 27.74
N VAL A 670 4.89 8.71 27.50
CA VAL A 670 4.20 8.25 26.31
C VAL A 670 3.44 9.40 25.68
N ASN A 671 3.68 9.67 24.41
CA ASN A 671 2.87 10.59 23.63
C ASN A 671 1.63 9.85 23.08
N ILE A 672 0.45 10.37 23.42
CA ILE A 672 -0.82 9.76 23.04
C ILE A 672 -1.66 10.63 22.08
N TYR A 673 -1.01 11.55 21.35
CA TYR A 673 -1.67 12.49 20.43
C TYR A 673 -2.62 11.78 19.47
N TYR A 674 -2.17 10.69 18.84
CA TYR A 674 -2.95 9.97 17.83
C TYR A 674 -4.09 9.11 18.38
N THR A 675 -4.28 9.08 19.72
CA THR A 675 -5.50 8.55 20.32
C THR A 675 -6.69 9.54 20.23
N GLY A 676 -6.42 10.81 19.89
CA GLY A 676 -7.43 11.87 19.85
C GLY A 676 -7.82 12.42 21.23
N LEU A 677 -7.23 11.90 22.32
CA LEU A 677 -7.46 12.38 23.69
C LEU A 677 -6.67 13.67 23.94
N SER A 678 -7.23 14.60 24.73
CA SER A 678 -6.61 15.93 24.90
C SER A 678 -6.44 16.44 26.33
N LYS A 679 -7.27 15.99 27.27
CA LYS A 679 -7.24 16.48 28.66
C LYS A 679 -6.88 15.40 29.66
N PHE A 680 -7.53 14.27 29.54
CA PHE A 680 -7.39 13.12 30.43
C PHE A 680 -7.49 11.84 29.63
N ALA A 681 -6.78 10.80 30.09
CA ALA A 681 -6.91 9.43 29.65
C ALA A 681 -7.24 8.53 30.85
N VAL A 682 -8.07 7.53 30.65
CA VAL A 682 -8.26 6.44 31.62
C VAL A 682 -7.45 5.25 31.13
N ILE A 683 -6.51 4.79 31.96
CA ILE A 683 -5.56 3.73 31.58
C ILE A 683 -5.73 2.54 32.51
N SER A 684 -5.95 1.37 31.92
CA SER A 684 -6.11 0.08 32.60
C SER A 684 -4.96 -0.85 32.27
N GLU A 685 -4.24 -1.34 33.27
CA GLU A 685 -3.18 -2.34 33.10
C GLU A 685 -3.77 -3.75 33.12
N ASN A 686 -3.47 -4.57 32.11
CA ASN A 686 -3.84 -6.00 32.06
C ASN A 686 -5.29 -6.27 32.50
N ASP A 687 -6.23 -5.49 31.95
CA ASP A 687 -7.67 -5.54 32.27
C ASP A 687 -8.04 -5.21 33.75
N LYS A 688 -7.12 -4.67 34.54
CA LYS A 688 -7.39 -4.15 35.90
C LYS A 688 -8.24 -2.86 35.85
N PRO A 689 -8.80 -2.39 36.97
CA PRO A 689 -9.48 -1.10 37.02
C PRO A 689 -8.59 0.04 36.53
N GLY A 690 -9.17 0.93 35.73
CA GLY A 690 -8.43 2.04 35.12
C GLY A 690 -8.18 3.20 36.09
N HIS A 691 -7.04 3.85 35.92
CA HIS A 691 -6.66 5.08 36.61
C HIS A 691 -6.70 6.26 35.65
N ARG A 692 -7.06 7.45 36.18
CA ARG A 692 -7.14 8.68 35.38
C ARG A 692 -5.78 9.39 35.37
N TYR A 693 -5.26 9.67 34.16
CA TYR A 693 -4.04 10.41 33.94
C TYR A 693 -4.34 11.77 33.29
N ARG A 694 -3.62 12.80 33.71
CA ARG A 694 -3.67 14.11 33.07
C ARG A 694 -2.75 14.10 31.84
N ILE A 695 -3.24 14.57 30.73
CA ILE A 695 -2.46 14.77 29.50
C ILE A 695 -1.88 16.18 29.54
N ASP A 696 -0.61 16.32 29.29
CA ASP A 696 0.06 17.62 29.25
C ASP A 696 -0.18 18.34 27.90
N ARG A 697 0.38 19.54 27.75
CA ARG A 697 0.24 20.35 26.53
C ARG A 697 0.93 19.74 25.29
N ASN A 698 1.83 18.80 25.48
CA ASN A 698 2.53 18.08 24.40
C ASN A 698 1.82 16.74 24.07
N TYR A 699 0.63 16.50 24.61
CA TYR A 699 -0.11 15.25 24.53
C TYR A 699 0.62 14.06 25.14
N GLU A 700 1.43 14.31 26.20
CA GLU A 700 2.20 13.30 26.89
C GLU A 700 1.59 12.94 28.24
N ILE A 701 1.74 11.69 28.61
CA ILE A 701 1.44 11.16 29.95
C ILE A 701 2.69 10.58 30.57
N ILE A 702 2.76 10.57 31.89
CA ILE A 702 3.74 9.85 32.67
C ILE A 702 3.08 8.62 33.26
N LEU A 703 3.47 7.45 32.79
CA LEU A 703 2.90 6.16 33.20
C LEU A 703 3.92 5.41 34.07
N PRO A 704 3.65 5.23 35.38
CA PRO A 704 4.44 4.34 36.24
C PRO A 704 4.28 2.89 35.76
N VAL A 705 5.36 2.22 35.39
CA VAL A 705 5.35 0.84 34.93
C VAL A 705 6.20 -0.05 35.83
N ASN A 706 5.76 -1.30 36.00
CA ASN A 706 6.51 -2.35 36.68
C ASN A 706 6.36 -3.62 35.83
N ILE A 707 7.39 -3.94 35.04
CA ILE A 707 7.38 -5.06 34.13
C ILE A 707 8.32 -6.14 34.67
N GLU A 708 7.80 -7.33 34.89
CA GLU A 708 8.56 -8.47 35.41
C GLU A 708 9.72 -8.87 34.48
N ALA A 709 10.68 -9.60 35.02
CA ALA A 709 11.82 -10.12 34.24
C ALA A 709 11.32 -10.98 33.08
N ASN A 710 11.85 -10.75 31.87
CA ASN A 710 11.46 -11.46 30.65
C ASN A 710 9.94 -11.48 30.42
N GLY A 711 9.25 -10.40 30.79
CA GLY A 711 7.79 -10.30 30.79
C GLY A 711 7.26 -9.20 29.89
N GLU A 712 5.95 -9.21 29.77
CA GLU A 712 5.19 -8.19 29.02
C GLU A 712 4.03 -7.66 29.85
N SER A 713 3.55 -6.47 29.49
CA SER A 713 2.33 -5.90 30.03
C SER A 713 1.65 -5.04 28.99
N TRP A 714 0.32 -4.96 29.03
CA TRP A 714 -0.45 -4.10 28.13
C TRP A 714 -1.31 -3.09 28.92
N TYR A 715 -1.52 -1.95 28.32
CA TYR A 715 -2.26 -0.84 28.90
C TYR A 715 -3.33 -0.35 27.91
N ILE A 716 -4.60 -0.52 28.28
CA ILE A 716 -5.73 -0.02 27.49
C ILE A 716 -5.96 1.45 27.82
N ILE A 717 -6.06 2.29 26.81
CA ILE A 717 -6.24 3.76 26.90
C ILE A 717 -7.61 4.11 26.37
N LYS A 718 -8.43 4.78 27.25
CA LYS A 718 -9.79 5.27 26.94
C LYS A 718 -9.95 6.74 27.29
#